data_f84073f154e791df318f25b3ed7d54e4
#
_entry.id   f84073f154e791df318f25b3ed7d54e4
#
_cell.length_a   1.000
_cell.length_b   1.000
_cell.length_c   1.000
_cell.angle_alpha   90.00
_cell.angle_beta   90.00
_cell.angle_gamma   90.00
#
_symmetry.space_group_name_H-M   'P 1'
#
loop_
_entity.id
_entity.type
_entity.pdbx_description
1 polymer ?
#
loop_
_entity_poly.entity_id
_entity_poly.type
_entity_poly.pdbx_seq_one_letter_code
_entity_poly.pdbx_strand_id
1 'polypeptide(L)'
;MGWFDEQIKERRQYDDDAFSEAFANMASAVMGKRFEAAFTNDRAVTKDAIDEILKYYPVKSREVPDSIKDVNEQLEFLMRPYGIMRRTVKLEDGWYRDAVGAMLGTLSESGRVVALIPSGLSGYSFFDYETGKSRRITRKNQHLFDDEAIAFYKPFPLKKLSIASLSAYIAQTLSVSDFVLIALATLAVSLVGLLSPMLSWLLFDRVLPSGNTRILLALAAFTVCVSVSTLLLSAVKSMLTARIETKLNLSVEAATMMRVMSLPADFFKQYSAGELSSRAAQVGPLCRMLVSTVLSTGLTSLFSLIYISQIFAYAPTLVAPALAILLVTVVFSVVSSLAQMKISTEQMTLSGRESGMTYALITGIQKIKLAGAEKRAFARWGNLYAQSAKMTYDPPMFLKLNSVISLAISLTGTLVMYYMSVRAGLSVADYYAFNTAYGMVSGAFLSLAGIALSAAQIRPILTMVQPFFDAVPEVSDGKQVIERLSGGIELNNVSFRYNENMPLILDDLSLKIRPGQYVAIVGRTGCGKSTLLRLLLGFEKPQKGAIYYDGKDLERIDLRSLRRRIGVVMQNGKLFQGDIYSNIVISAPWLSQQDAWEAAELTGIAEDIRRMPMGMNTVISEGSGGISGGQRQRLMIARAIAPKPKILMFDEATSALDNITQKKVSESLDRLKCTRIVIAHRLSTIRQCDRILVLDQGKIVEDGTYDELIAASGFFAELVARQRLDDVPDAAL
;
A
#
# COMPACT_ATOMS: atom_id res chain seq x y z
N MET A 1 -14.27 -1.73 42.69
CA MET A 1 -12.91 -1.82 42.17
C MET A 1 -12.71 -0.63 41.26
N GLY A 2 -11.80 0.27 41.65
CA GLY A 2 -11.69 1.56 41.02
C GLY A 2 -10.85 1.48 39.76
N TRP A 3 -11.03 2.43 38.87
CA TRP A 3 -10.30 2.67 37.62
C TRP A 3 -8.75 2.59 37.84
N PHE A 4 -8.27 2.95 39.04
CA PHE A 4 -6.87 2.81 39.45
C PHE A 4 -6.41 1.35 39.62
N ASP A 5 -7.27 0.44 40.07
CA ASP A 5 -6.92 -0.97 40.22
C ASP A 5 -6.83 -1.69 38.90
N GLU A 6 -7.64 -1.30 37.92
CA GLU A 6 -7.57 -1.77 36.54
C GLU A 6 -6.28 -1.29 35.85
N GLN A 7 -5.91 -0.02 36.04
CA GLN A 7 -4.65 0.52 35.50
C GLN A 7 -3.41 -0.13 36.15
N ILE A 8 -3.46 -0.45 37.43
CA ILE A 8 -2.36 -1.16 38.11
C ILE A 8 -2.26 -2.59 37.61
N LYS A 9 -3.37 -3.23 37.29
CA LYS A 9 -3.41 -4.60 36.74
C LYS A 9 -2.92 -4.64 35.30
N GLU A 10 -3.35 -3.67 34.48
CA GLU A 10 -2.83 -3.46 33.12
C GLU A 10 -1.33 -3.10 33.14
N ARG A 11 -0.89 -2.29 34.10
CA ARG A 11 0.53 -1.97 34.29
C ARG A 11 1.35 -3.20 34.62
N ARG A 12 0.88 -4.07 35.52
CA ARG A 12 1.60 -5.33 35.87
C ARG A 12 1.64 -6.27 34.66
N GLN A 13 0.57 -6.37 33.92
CA GLN A 13 0.53 -7.20 32.72
C GLN A 13 1.43 -6.63 31.62
N TYR A 14 1.50 -5.32 31.50
CA TYR A 14 2.40 -4.61 30.58
C TYR A 14 3.86 -4.64 31.05
N ASP A 15 4.14 -4.61 32.37
CA ASP A 15 5.48 -4.78 32.90
C ASP A 15 5.96 -6.22 32.73
N ASP A 16 5.09 -7.24 32.81
CA ASP A 16 5.40 -8.65 32.51
C ASP A 16 5.57 -8.88 31.01
N ASP A 17 4.73 -8.27 30.16
CA ASP A 17 4.88 -8.29 28.72
C ASP A 17 6.11 -7.49 28.28
N ALA A 18 6.38 -6.31 28.87
CA ALA A 18 7.58 -5.52 28.62
C ALA A 18 8.84 -6.19 29.16
N PHE A 19 8.76 -6.95 30.27
CA PHE A 19 9.87 -7.78 30.76
C PHE A 19 10.11 -8.98 29.85
N SER A 20 9.05 -9.62 29.35
CA SER A 20 9.12 -10.69 28.35
C SER A 20 9.61 -10.16 27.01
N GLU A 21 9.21 -8.96 26.61
CA GLU A 21 9.64 -8.26 25.39
C GLU A 21 11.06 -7.67 25.57
N ALA A 22 11.43 -7.16 26.76
CA ALA A 22 12.81 -6.77 27.07
C ALA A 22 13.73 -7.99 27.18
N PHE A 23 13.23 -9.12 27.65
CA PHE A 23 13.97 -10.40 27.65
C PHE A 23 14.04 -10.99 26.23
N ALA A 24 12.96 -10.90 25.45
CA ALA A 24 12.96 -11.24 24.03
C ALA A 24 13.80 -10.24 23.22
N ASN A 25 13.82 -8.96 23.57
CA ASN A 25 14.68 -7.94 22.97
C ASN A 25 16.14 -8.03 23.45
N MET A 26 16.41 -8.48 24.69
CA MET A 26 17.75 -8.90 25.09
C MET A 26 18.18 -10.21 24.41
N ALA A 27 17.28 -11.15 24.23
CA ALA A 27 17.52 -12.36 23.45
C ALA A 27 17.65 -12.03 21.96
N SER A 28 16.85 -11.09 21.41
CA SER A 28 16.95 -10.62 20.03
C SER A 28 18.10 -9.63 19.84
N ALA A 29 18.51 -8.85 20.86
CA ALA A 29 19.76 -8.07 20.83
C ALA A 29 20.98 -9.00 20.90
N VAL A 30 20.89 -10.15 21.56
CA VAL A 30 21.90 -11.21 21.48
C VAL A 30 21.81 -11.95 20.16
N MET A 31 20.62 -12.20 19.61
CA MET A 31 20.40 -12.76 18.26
C MET A 31 20.63 -11.71 17.17
N GLY A 32 20.20 -10.48 17.34
CA GLY A 32 20.49 -9.37 16.43
C GLY A 32 21.96 -8.98 16.42
N LYS A 33 22.67 -9.07 17.54
CA LYS A 33 24.14 -9.04 17.57
C LYS A 33 24.76 -10.26 16.87
N ARG A 34 24.12 -11.43 16.87
CA ARG A 34 24.55 -12.56 16.04
C ARG A 34 24.28 -12.32 14.57
N PHE A 35 23.15 -11.76 14.23
CA PHE A 35 22.81 -11.37 12.85
C PHE A 35 23.78 -10.28 12.36
N GLU A 36 23.99 -9.20 13.11
CA GLU A 36 24.99 -8.17 12.82
C GLU A 36 26.42 -8.70 12.83
N ALA A 37 26.79 -9.59 13.76
CA ALA A 37 28.12 -10.20 13.82
C ALA A 37 28.34 -11.18 12.66
N ALA A 38 27.33 -11.95 12.24
CA ALA A 38 27.38 -12.81 11.08
C ALA A 38 27.56 -11.99 9.79
N PHE A 39 26.87 -10.86 9.67
CA PHE A 39 27.05 -9.93 8.57
C PHE A 39 28.44 -9.27 8.56
N THR A 40 29.01 -8.97 9.74
CA THR A 40 30.30 -8.27 9.84
C THR A 40 31.49 -9.21 9.56
N ASN A 41 31.40 -10.48 9.96
CA ASN A 41 32.49 -11.45 9.83
C ASN A 41 32.58 -12.11 8.44
N ASP A 42 31.53 -12.09 7.61
CA ASP A 42 31.51 -12.77 6.32
C ASP A 42 30.85 -11.92 5.23
N ARG A 43 31.46 -10.76 4.97
CA ARG A 43 30.98 -9.73 4.05
C ARG A 43 30.72 -10.25 2.64
N ALA A 44 31.51 -11.20 2.17
CA ALA A 44 31.38 -11.81 0.86
C ALA A 44 30.15 -12.74 0.77
N VAL A 45 29.95 -13.60 1.74
CA VAL A 45 28.83 -14.55 1.77
C VAL A 45 27.49 -13.82 1.94
N THR A 46 27.48 -12.76 2.74
CA THR A 46 26.30 -11.92 2.92
C THR A 46 25.93 -11.19 1.64
N LYS A 47 26.94 -10.67 0.91
CA LYS A 47 26.73 -10.02 -0.40
C LYS A 47 26.14 -11.01 -1.40
N ASP A 48 26.67 -12.23 -1.46
CA ASP A 48 26.18 -13.28 -2.35
C ASP A 48 24.72 -13.66 -2.05
N ALA A 49 24.33 -13.75 -0.78
CA ALA A 49 22.95 -14.01 -0.39
C ALA A 49 22.00 -12.87 -0.78
N ILE A 50 22.44 -11.60 -0.61
CA ILE A 50 21.68 -10.45 -1.05
C ILE A 50 21.56 -10.41 -2.58
N ASP A 51 22.65 -10.72 -3.30
CA ASP A 51 22.68 -10.77 -4.76
C ASP A 51 21.75 -11.86 -5.31
N GLU A 52 21.60 -12.99 -4.63
CA GLU A 52 20.59 -14.02 -4.97
C GLU A 52 19.16 -13.48 -4.84
N ILE A 53 18.87 -12.72 -3.78
CA ILE A 53 17.56 -12.08 -3.62
C ILE A 53 17.32 -11.04 -4.71
N LEU A 54 18.32 -10.21 -5.03
CA LEU A 54 18.22 -9.23 -6.08
C LEU A 54 18.01 -9.87 -7.47
N LYS A 55 18.65 -11.02 -7.73
CA LYS A 55 18.41 -11.83 -8.93
C LYS A 55 16.97 -12.36 -8.98
N TYR A 56 16.43 -12.83 -7.84
CA TYR A 56 15.04 -13.28 -7.76
C TYR A 56 14.04 -12.18 -8.13
N TYR A 57 14.34 -10.92 -7.79
CA TYR A 57 13.52 -9.75 -8.12
C TYR A 57 13.92 -9.03 -9.42
N PRO A 58 14.62 -9.64 -10.37
CA PRO A 58 15.38 -9.19 -11.53
C PRO A 58 15.92 -7.75 -11.43
N VAL A 59 16.68 -7.50 -10.39
CA VAL A 59 17.24 -6.19 -10.06
C VAL A 59 18.78 -6.27 -10.17
N LYS A 60 19.41 -5.19 -10.69
CA LYS A 60 20.86 -5.12 -10.80
C LYS A 60 21.49 -4.85 -9.44
N SER A 61 22.44 -5.69 -9.04
CA SER A 61 23.28 -5.43 -7.87
C SER A 61 24.17 -4.21 -8.10
N ARG A 62 24.44 -3.46 -7.02
CA ARG A 62 25.39 -2.33 -6.98
C ARG A 62 26.50 -2.63 -5.99
N GLU A 63 27.65 -2.02 -6.20
CA GLU A 63 28.72 -2.08 -5.21
C GLU A 63 28.36 -1.18 -4.02
N VAL A 64 28.53 -1.73 -2.81
CA VAL A 64 28.30 -1.00 -1.57
C VAL A 64 29.57 -0.22 -1.24
N PRO A 65 29.49 1.11 -1.05
CA PRO A 65 30.64 1.93 -0.63
C PRO A 65 31.24 1.43 0.68
N ASP A 66 32.57 1.50 0.82
CA ASP A 66 33.27 1.07 2.04
C ASP A 66 32.95 1.91 3.28
N SER A 67 32.38 3.10 3.08
CA SER A 67 31.91 3.97 4.15
C SER A 67 30.70 3.45 4.91
N ILE A 68 29.89 2.56 4.28
CA ILE A 68 28.68 1.99 4.86
C ILE A 68 29.04 0.66 5.53
N LYS A 69 29.18 0.70 6.86
CA LYS A 69 29.56 -0.48 7.67
C LYS A 69 28.37 -1.20 8.27
N ASP A 70 27.27 -0.49 8.56
CA ASP A 70 26.07 -1.05 9.15
C ASP A 70 25.27 -1.86 8.10
N VAL A 71 24.89 -3.07 8.49
CA VAL A 71 24.16 -4.01 7.63
C VAL A 71 22.80 -3.49 7.21
N ASN A 72 22.11 -2.84 8.12
CA ASN A 72 20.81 -2.25 7.84
C ASN A 72 20.93 -1.11 6.82
N GLU A 73 22.02 -0.32 6.91
CA GLU A 73 22.32 0.71 5.93
C GLU A 73 22.73 0.11 4.57
N GLN A 74 23.47 -1.02 4.56
CA GLN A 74 23.84 -1.73 3.33
C GLN A 74 22.62 -2.29 2.61
N LEU A 75 21.74 -2.99 3.34
CA LEU A 75 20.48 -3.49 2.82
C LEU A 75 19.62 -2.35 2.29
N GLU A 76 19.55 -1.26 3.02
CA GLU A 76 18.78 -0.10 2.57
C GLU A 76 19.40 0.56 1.34
N PHE A 77 20.71 0.70 1.27
CA PHE A 77 21.43 1.22 0.11
C PHE A 77 21.17 0.40 -1.15
N LEU A 78 21.21 -0.93 -1.04
CA LEU A 78 21.00 -1.84 -2.16
C LEU A 78 19.54 -1.91 -2.62
N MET A 79 18.58 -1.89 -1.69
CA MET A 79 17.16 -2.11 -1.99
C MET A 79 16.39 -0.84 -2.28
N ARG A 80 16.82 0.29 -1.72
CA ARG A 80 16.18 1.59 -1.82
C ARG A 80 15.97 2.11 -3.25
N PRO A 81 16.97 2.05 -4.16
CA PRO A 81 16.80 2.53 -5.53
C PRO A 81 15.69 1.80 -6.29
N TYR A 82 15.39 0.58 -5.85
CA TYR A 82 14.38 -0.28 -6.46
C TYR A 82 13.05 -0.28 -5.73
N GLY A 83 12.96 0.42 -4.59
CA GLY A 83 11.76 0.50 -3.77
C GLY A 83 11.38 -0.81 -3.07
N ILE A 84 12.29 -1.78 -2.96
CA ILE A 84 12.08 -3.04 -2.24
C ILE A 84 11.99 -2.72 -0.75
N MET A 85 10.89 -3.12 -0.11
CA MET A 85 10.70 -3.01 1.33
C MET A 85 10.87 -4.37 1.99
N ARG A 86 11.19 -4.34 3.28
CA ARG A 86 11.46 -5.52 4.10
C ARG A 86 10.72 -5.47 5.42
N ARG A 87 10.46 -6.63 5.99
CA ARG A 87 10.01 -6.78 7.37
C ARG A 87 10.62 -8.03 8.00
N THR A 88 10.82 -8.02 9.30
CA THR A 88 11.16 -9.21 10.07
C THR A 88 9.94 -10.12 10.19
N VAL A 89 10.13 -11.42 10.04
CA VAL A 89 9.10 -12.45 10.16
C VAL A 89 9.60 -13.55 11.09
N LYS A 90 8.72 -14.09 11.93
CA LYS A 90 9.01 -15.28 12.74
C LYS A 90 8.78 -16.53 11.88
N LEU A 91 9.72 -17.47 11.96
CA LEU A 91 9.66 -18.75 11.28
C LEU A 91 9.04 -19.81 12.20
N GLU A 92 7.71 -19.93 12.17
CA GLU A 92 6.98 -20.95 12.92
C GLU A 92 7.13 -22.34 12.28
N ASP A 93 6.78 -23.41 13.00
CA ASP A 93 6.90 -24.78 12.46
C ASP A 93 6.10 -24.95 11.15
N GLY A 94 6.76 -25.43 10.12
CA GLY A 94 6.16 -25.61 8.79
C GLY A 94 6.15 -24.37 7.89
N TRP A 95 6.76 -23.25 8.29
CA TRP A 95 6.84 -21.99 7.56
C TRP A 95 7.25 -22.11 6.08
N TYR A 96 8.09 -23.09 5.75
CA TYR A 96 8.61 -23.31 4.40
C TYR A 96 7.52 -23.71 3.38
N ARG A 97 6.32 -24.09 3.84
CA ARG A 97 5.19 -24.48 2.96
C ARG A 97 4.50 -23.29 2.32
N ASP A 98 4.55 -22.13 2.99
CA ASP A 98 3.81 -20.92 2.61
C ASP A 98 4.71 -19.89 1.92
N ALA A 99 5.47 -20.35 0.92
CA ALA A 99 6.43 -19.52 0.19
C ALA A 99 5.75 -18.43 -0.64
N VAL A 100 5.87 -17.17 -0.23
CA VAL A 100 5.27 -16.00 -0.92
C VAL A 100 6.32 -15.08 -1.53
N GLY A 101 7.54 -15.00 -1.01
CA GLY A 101 8.61 -14.13 -1.49
C GLY A 101 9.97 -14.59 -1.01
N ALA A 102 11.02 -13.96 -1.51
CA ALA A 102 12.38 -14.26 -1.04
C ALA A 102 12.58 -13.71 0.38
N MET A 103 13.35 -14.43 1.19
CA MET A 103 13.70 -14.04 2.56
C MET A 103 15.21 -14.18 2.76
N LEU A 104 15.78 -13.45 3.71
CA LEU A 104 17.08 -13.69 4.30
C LEU A 104 16.89 -14.39 5.64
N GLY A 105 17.47 -15.56 5.81
CA GLY A 105 17.52 -16.29 7.06
C GLY A 105 18.94 -16.47 7.52
N THR A 106 19.12 -16.81 8.81
CA THR A 106 20.40 -17.12 9.43
C THR A 106 20.44 -18.60 9.79
N LEU A 107 21.55 -19.28 9.53
CA LEU A 107 21.77 -20.64 9.97
C LEU A 107 22.18 -20.64 11.45
N SER A 108 21.42 -21.34 12.30
CA SER A 108 21.61 -21.34 13.77
C SER A 108 22.99 -21.84 14.21
N GLU A 109 23.56 -22.85 13.52
CA GLU A 109 24.86 -23.42 13.90
C GLU A 109 26.03 -22.52 13.50
N SER A 110 26.02 -21.95 12.29
CA SER A 110 27.15 -21.19 11.74
C SER A 110 26.99 -19.68 11.87
N GLY A 111 25.79 -19.19 12.18
CA GLY A 111 25.45 -17.78 12.15
C GLY A 111 25.51 -17.13 10.75
N ARG A 112 25.63 -17.94 9.69
CA ARG A 112 25.73 -17.44 8.31
C ARG A 112 24.38 -17.04 7.75
N VAL A 113 24.37 -15.94 7.01
CA VAL A 113 23.18 -15.44 6.33
C VAL A 113 23.05 -16.11 4.97
N VAL A 114 21.85 -16.60 4.67
CA VAL A 114 21.53 -17.30 3.42
C VAL A 114 20.25 -16.77 2.81
N ALA A 115 20.19 -16.79 1.48
CA ALA A 115 18.98 -16.45 0.74
C ALA A 115 18.01 -17.65 0.72
N LEU A 116 16.79 -17.42 1.18
CA LEU A 116 15.69 -18.36 1.13
C LEU A 116 14.83 -18.02 -0.08
N ILE A 117 14.98 -18.78 -1.15
CA ILE A 117 14.29 -18.50 -2.44
C ILE A 117 13.14 -19.47 -2.61
N PRO A 118 11.92 -19.00 -2.93
CA PRO A 118 10.79 -19.87 -3.26
C PRO A 118 11.12 -20.82 -4.39
N SER A 119 10.91 -22.11 -4.20
CA SER A 119 11.24 -23.15 -5.18
C SER A 119 10.13 -24.18 -5.37
N GLY A 120 9.89 -24.58 -6.62
CA GLY A 120 8.86 -25.57 -6.96
C GLY A 120 7.43 -25.08 -6.71
N LEU A 121 6.54 -26.02 -6.43
CA LEU A 121 5.11 -25.77 -6.17
C LEU A 121 4.87 -25.10 -4.82
N SER A 122 5.58 -25.54 -3.80
CA SER A 122 5.54 -25.00 -2.46
C SER A 122 6.88 -25.29 -1.80
N GLY A 123 7.40 -24.31 -1.08
CA GLY A 123 8.63 -24.46 -0.33
C GLY A 123 9.71 -23.50 -0.73
N TYR A 124 10.78 -23.53 0.05
CA TYR A 124 11.97 -22.73 -0.14
C TYR A 124 13.18 -23.63 -0.45
N SER A 125 14.14 -23.06 -1.15
CA SER A 125 15.51 -23.59 -1.28
C SER A 125 16.49 -22.53 -0.83
N PHE A 126 17.64 -22.97 -0.35
CA PHE A 126 18.78 -22.11 -0.02
C PHE A 126 20.04 -22.69 -0.64
N PHE A 127 20.98 -21.81 -0.93
CA PHE A 127 22.30 -22.24 -1.40
C PHE A 127 23.18 -22.57 -0.20
N ASP A 128 23.62 -23.82 -0.13
CA ASP A 128 24.54 -24.28 0.89
C ASP A 128 25.97 -24.06 0.42
N TYR A 129 26.64 -23.08 0.97
CA TYR A 129 28.01 -22.72 0.57
C TYR A 129 29.05 -23.76 0.94
N GLU A 130 28.77 -24.67 1.90
CA GLU A 130 29.68 -25.76 2.28
C GLU A 130 29.66 -26.87 1.25
N THR A 131 28.49 -27.20 0.74
CA THR A 131 28.33 -28.26 -0.26
C THR A 131 28.32 -27.75 -1.69
N GLY A 132 28.27 -26.43 -1.90
CA GLY A 132 28.17 -25.78 -3.23
C GLY A 132 26.88 -26.10 -4.00
N LYS A 133 25.83 -26.56 -3.32
CA LYS A 133 24.56 -27.00 -3.94
C LYS A 133 23.36 -26.31 -3.34
N SER A 134 22.36 -26.08 -4.17
CA SER A 134 21.05 -25.66 -3.69
C SER A 134 20.32 -26.82 -3.02
N ARG A 135 19.89 -26.61 -1.76
CA ARG A 135 19.13 -27.58 -0.97
C ARG A 135 17.70 -27.10 -0.77
N ARG A 136 16.74 -28.00 -0.93
CA ARG A 136 15.32 -27.70 -0.64
C ARG A 136 15.07 -27.81 0.86
N ILE A 137 14.27 -26.85 1.40
CA ILE A 137 13.86 -26.86 2.80
C ILE A 137 12.70 -27.83 2.96
N THR A 138 12.84 -28.70 3.96
CA THR A 138 11.92 -29.78 4.32
C THR A 138 11.72 -29.79 5.84
N ARG A 139 10.77 -30.58 6.34
CA ARG A 139 10.55 -30.75 7.78
C ARG A 139 11.80 -31.18 8.55
N LYS A 140 12.76 -31.84 7.90
CA LYS A 140 13.98 -32.33 8.54
C LYS A 140 15.04 -31.25 8.74
N ASN A 141 15.08 -30.23 7.89
CA ASN A 141 16.12 -29.20 7.89
C ASN A 141 15.58 -27.79 8.16
N GLN A 142 14.28 -27.62 8.45
CA GLN A 142 13.71 -26.30 8.81
C GLN A 142 14.31 -25.73 10.08
N HIS A 143 14.72 -26.58 11.04
CA HIS A 143 15.33 -26.19 12.31
C HIS A 143 16.79 -25.75 12.22
N LEU A 144 17.39 -25.80 11.02
CA LEU A 144 18.73 -25.27 10.77
C LEU A 144 18.75 -23.73 10.76
N PHE A 145 17.58 -23.09 10.68
CA PHE A 145 17.44 -21.65 10.60
C PHE A 145 16.98 -21.08 11.93
N ASP A 146 17.43 -19.87 12.24
CA ASP A 146 16.95 -19.11 13.39
C ASP A 146 15.44 -18.82 13.26
N ASP A 147 14.79 -18.53 14.39
CA ASP A 147 13.34 -18.28 14.45
C ASP A 147 12.91 -17.00 13.72
N GLU A 148 13.88 -16.17 13.28
CA GLU A 148 13.61 -14.91 12.58
C GLU A 148 14.27 -14.88 11.21
N ALA A 149 13.55 -14.28 10.26
CA ALA A 149 14.05 -14.02 8.91
C ALA A 149 13.58 -12.64 8.43
N ILE A 150 14.24 -12.10 7.41
CA ILE A 150 13.84 -10.86 6.77
C ILE A 150 13.14 -11.18 5.45
N ALA A 151 11.84 -10.90 5.36
CA ALA A 151 11.05 -11.05 4.14
C ALA A 151 11.10 -9.78 3.29
N PHE A 152 11.20 -9.96 1.97
CA PHE A 152 11.25 -8.88 0.99
C PHE A 152 10.02 -8.89 0.10
N TYR A 153 9.58 -7.69 -0.27
CA TYR A 153 8.41 -7.49 -1.12
C TYR A 153 8.79 -6.77 -2.41
N LYS A 154 8.36 -7.34 -3.54
CA LYS A 154 8.57 -6.75 -4.86
C LYS A 154 7.66 -5.52 -5.03
N PRO A 155 8.21 -4.33 -5.29
CA PRO A 155 7.41 -3.15 -5.57
C PRO A 155 6.89 -3.15 -7.00
N PHE A 156 5.89 -2.30 -7.27
CA PHE A 156 5.59 -1.90 -8.64
C PHE A 156 6.75 -1.11 -9.26
N PRO A 157 6.89 -1.09 -10.59
CA PRO A 157 7.88 -0.25 -11.26
C PRO A 157 7.78 1.23 -10.83
N LEU A 158 8.93 1.86 -10.56
CA LEU A 158 9.04 3.25 -10.07
C LEU A 158 8.78 4.31 -11.16
N LYS A 159 7.96 3.99 -12.14
CA LYS A 159 7.53 4.85 -13.25
C LYS A 159 6.02 4.89 -13.34
N LYS A 160 5.48 5.68 -14.25
CA LYS A 160 4.05 5.60 -14.57
C LYS A 160 3.66 4.17 -14.91
N LEU A 161 2.60 3.68 -14.27
CA LEU A 161 2.09 2.33 -14.50
C LEU A 161 1.06 2.35 -15.63
N SER A 162 1.17 1.36 -16.52
CA SER A 162 0.15 1.03 -17.52
C SER A 162 -0.45 -0.34 -17.20
N ILE A 163 -1.57 -0.67 -17.82
CA ILE A 163 -2.16 -2.02 -17.71
C ILE A 163 -1.16 -3.07 -18.17
N ALA A 164 -0.39 -2.80 -19.22
CA ALA A 164 0.64 -3.71 -19.70
C ALA A 164 1.74 -3.96 -18.66
N SER A 165 2.19 -2.90 -17.95
CA SER A 165 3.19 -3.05 -16.88
C SER A 165 2.62 -3.79 -15.66
N LEU A 166 1.32 -3.62 -15.35
CA LEU A 166 0.63 -4.37 -14.31
C LEU A 166 0.52 -5.86 -14.68
N SER A 167 0.12 -6.15 -15.93
CA SER A 167 0.05 -7.53 -16.45
C SER A 167 1.42 -8.20 -16.45
N ALA A 168 2.48 -7.47 -16.81
CA ALA A 168 3.86 -7.97 -16.73
C ALA A 168 4.28 -8.24 -15.27
N TYR A 169 3.90 -7.38 -14.33
CA TYR A 169 4.14 -7.61 -12.89
C TYR A 169 3.44 -8.88 -12.40
N ILE A 170 2.17 -9.08 -12.77
CA ILE A 170 1.39 -10.29 -12.44
C ILE A 170 2.09 -11.53 -13.01
N ALA A 171 2.45 -11.51 -14.30
CA ALA A 171 3.12 -12.63 -14.96
C ALA A 171 4.48 -12.97 -14.33
N GLN A 172 5.23 -11.97 -13.86
CA GLN A 172 6.50 -12.17 -13.16
C GLN A 172 6.36 -12.64 -11.70
N THR A 173 5.20 -12.40 -11.07
CA THR A 173 4.91 -12.82 -9.70
C THR A 173 4.49 -14.29 -9.64
N LEU A 174 3.84 -14.77 -10.71
CA LEU A 174 3.42 -16.14 -10.86
C LEU A 174 4.54 -16.98 -11.49
N SER A 175 4.69 -18.21 -11.02
CA SER A 175 5.66 -19.16 -11.62
C SER A 175 5.06 -19.84 -12.85
N VAL A 176 5.93 -20.26 -13.79
CA VAL A 176 5.50 -21.03 -14.96
C VAL A 176 4.77 -22.31 -14.54
N SER A 177 5.20 -22.93 -13.42
CA SER A 177 4.55 -24.13 -12.88
C SER A 177 3.10 -23.88 -12.45
N ASP A 178 2.76 -22.68 -11.94
CA ASP A 178 1.40 -22.33 -11.56
C ASP A 178 0.47 -22.34 -12.79
N PHE A 179 0.95 -21.76 -13.93
CA PHE A 179 0.21 -21.77 -15.20
C PHE A 179 0.03 -23.16 -15.78
N VAL A 180 1.09 -23.96 -15.79
CA VAL A 180 1.07 -25.34 -16.33
C VAL A 180 0.11 -26.23 -15.55
N LEU A 181 0.11 -26.13 -14.23
CA LEU A 181 -0.78 -26.93 -13.38
C LEU A 181 -2.26 -26.60 -13.58
N ILE A 182 -2.62 -25.30 -13.63
CA ILE A 182 -4.00 -24.91 -13.91
C ILE A 182 -4.41 -25.37 -15.31
N ALA A 183 -3.53 -25.23 -16.31
CA ALA A 183 -3.81 -25.69 -17.66
C ALA A 183 -4.05 -27.23 -17.69
N LEU A 184 -3.18 -28.01 -17.05
CA LEU A 184 -3.35 -29.46 -16.94
C LEU A 184 -4.61 -29.86 -16.18
N ALA A 185 -4.90 -29.21 -15.05
CA ALA A 185 -6.14 -29.48 -14.29
C ALA A 185 -7.39 -29.14 -15.12
N THR A 186 -7.38 -28.02 -15.84
CA THR A 186 -8.50 -27.62 -16.70
C THR A 186 -8.66 -28.58 -17.89
N LEU A 187 -7.56 -28.99 -18.52
CA LEU A 187 -7.57 -29.98 -19.58
C LEU A 187 -8.13 -31.33 -19.09
N ALA A 188 -7.69 -31.78 -17.91
CA ALA A 188 -8.19 -33.03 -17.31
C ALA A 188 -9.70 -33.00 -17.07
N VAL A 189 -10.23 -31.87 -16.52
CA VAL A 189 -11.68 -31.68 -16.36
C VAL A 189 -12.39 -31.74 -17.71
N SER A 190 -11.85 -31.09 -18.75
CA SER A 190 -12.46 -31.07 -20.08
C SER A 190 -12.42 -32.47 -20.74
N LEU A 191 -11.33 -33.21 -20.57
CA LEU A 191 -11.22 -34.57 -21.12
C LEU A 191 -12.22 -35.55 -20.45
N VAL A 192 -12.34 -35.51 -19.13
CA VAL A 192 -13.33 -36.33 -18.42
C VAL A 192 -14.73 -35.92 -18.81
N GLY A 193 -14.96 -34.63 -19.07
CA GLY A 193 -16.24 -34.11 -19.57
C GLY A 193 -16.69 -34.72 -20.91
N LEU A 194 -15.75 -35.12 -21.78
CA LEU A 194 -16.10 -35.80 -23.05
C LEU A 194 -16.89 -37.12 -22.86
N LEU A 195 -16.76 -37.74 -21.70
CA LEU A 195 -17.50 -38.97 -21.40
C LEU A 195 -19.01 -38.72 -21.23
N SER A 196 -19.43 -37.53 -20.83
CA SER A 196 -20.82 -37.25 -20.50
C SER A 196 -21.76 -37.36 -21.72
N PRO A 197 -21.51 -36.77 -22.89
CA PRO A 197 -22.32 -37.01 -24.10
C PRO A 197 -22.27 -38.47 -24.56
N MET A 198 -21.13 -39.15 -24.47
CA MET A 198 -20.99 -40.55 -24.83
C MET A 198 -21.84 -41.45 -23.93
N LEU A 199 -21.87 -41.20 -22.62
CA LEU A 199 -22.71 -41.94 -21.68
C LEU A 199 -24.20 -41.68 -21.93
N SER A 200 -24.57 -40.46 -22.27
CA SER A 200 -25.94 -40.15 -22.68
C SER A 200 -26.34 -40.91 -23.94
N TRP A 201 -25.46 -40.95 -24.94
CA TRP A 201 -25.71 -41.74 -26.14
C TRP A 201 -25.89 -43.23 -25.83
N LEU A 202 -24.99 -43.84 -25.05
CA LEU A 202 -25.04 -45.25 -24.69
C LEU A 202 -26.29 -45.60 -23.90
N LEU A 203 -26.75 -44.70 -23.04
CA LEU A 203 -28.00 -44.87 -22.27
C LEU A 203 -29.20 -45.02 -23.17
N PHE A 204 -29.38 -44.15 -24.15
CA PHE A 204 -30.59 -44.12 -24.99
C PHE A 204 -30.49 -45.07 -26.19
N ASP A 205 -29.31 -45.37 -26.71
CA ASP A 205 -29.11 -46.27 -27.86
C ASP A 205 -29.17 -47.74 -27.45
N ARG A 206 -28.53 -48.14 -26.33
CA ARG A 206 -28.34 -49.55 -26.00
C ARG A 206 -29.00 -49.99 -24.69
N VAL A 207 -28.86 -49.18 -23.63
CA VAL A 207 -29.24 -49.61 -22.29
C VAL A 207 -30.77 -49.60 -22.10
N LEU A 208 -31.40 -48.50 -22.43
CA LEU A 208 -32.87 -48.38 -22.32
C LEU A 208 -33.63 -49.38 -23.23
N PRO A 209 -33.27 -49.53 -24.52
CA PRO A 209 -33.92 -50.50 -25.39
C PRO A 209 -33.71 -51.95 -24.94
N SER A 210 -32.61 -52.29 -24.27
CA SER A 210 -32.34 -53.65 -23.77
C SER A 210 -33.25 -54.10 -22.65
N GLY A 211 -33.90 -53.19 -21.94
CA GLY A 211 -34.72 -53.46 -20.77
C GLY A 211 -33.97 -54.09 -19.58
N ASN A 212 -32.64 -54.22 -19.66
CA ASN A 212 -31.85 -54.89 -18.64
C ASN A 212 -31.45 -53.95 -17.49
N THR A 213 -32.09 -54.13 -16.34
CA THR A 213 -31.88 -53.34 -15.13
C THR A 213 -30.47 -53.44 -14.58
N ARG A 214 -29.73 -54.54 -14.79
CA ARG A 214 -28.36 -54.70 -14.32
C ARG A 214 -27.40 -53.81 -15.11
N ILE A 215 -27.58 -53.73 -16.42
CA ILE A 215 -26.78 -52.86 -17.30
C ILE A 215 -27.11 -51.39 -16.98
N LEU A 216 -28.36 -51.05 -16.73
CA LEU A 216 -28.76 -49.71 -16.32
C LEU A 216 -28.10 -49.27 -14.99
N LEU A 217 -28.12 -50.18 -13.98
CA LEU A 217 -27.45 -49.92 -12.71
C LEU A 217 -25.92 -49.76 -12.88
N ALA A 218 -25.28 -50.58 -13.70
CA ALA A 218 -23.85 -50.47 -13.96
C ALA A 218 -23.50 -49.14 -14.66
N LEU A 219 -24.29 -48.71 -15.66
CA LEU A 219 -24.10 -47.43 -16.34
C LEU A 219 -24.35 -46.26 -15.39
N ALA A 220 -25.41 -46.35 -14.56
CA ALA A 220 -25.66 -45.30 -13.54
C ALA A 220 -24.52 -45.20 -12.55
N ALA A 221 -24.00 -46.32 -12.01
CA ALA A 221 -22.84 -46.31 -11.14
C ALA A 221 -21.60 -45.71 -11.83
N PHE A 222 -21.33 -46.04 -13.09
CA PHE A 222 -20.24 -45.47 -13.86
C PHE A 222 -20.41 -43.95 -14.07
N THR A 223 -21.63 -43.50 -14.39
CA THR A 223 -21.95 -42.07 -14.52
C THR A 223 -21.71 -41.31 -13.21
N VAL A 224 -22.07 -41.90 -12.07
CA VAL A 224 -21.78 -41.33 -10.75
C VAL A 224 -20.28 -41.27 -10.52
N CYS A 225 -19.51 -42.29 -10.85
CA CYS A 225 -18.05 -42.28 -10.74
C CYS A 225 -17.43 -41.17 -11.60
N VAL A 226 -17.88 -41.00 -12.85
CA VAL A 226 -17.42 -39.90 -13.72
C VAL A 226 -17.77 -38.54 -13.15
N SER A 227 -18.98 -38.38 -12.62
CA SER A 227 -19.41 -37.11 -12.00
C SER A 227 -18.59 -36.79 -10.75
N VAL A 228 -18.36 -37.77 -9.88
CA VAL A 228 -17.47 -37.60 -8.70
C VAL A 228 -16.05 -37.26 -9.11
N SER A 229 -15.49 -37.92 -10.14
CA SER A 229 -14.16 -37.64 -10.65
C SER A 229 -14.06 -36.20 -11.18
N THR A 230 -15.07 -35.74 -11.93
CA THR A 230 -15.15 -34.38 -12.45
C THR A 230 -15.21 -33.35 -11.30
N LEU A 231 -16.01 -33.66 -10.25
CA LEU A 231 -16.14 -32.80 -9.07
C LEU A 231 -14.82 -32.71 -8.31
N LEU A 232 -14.11 -33.84 -8.10
CA LEU A 232 -12.81 -33.85 -7.44
C LEU A 232 -11.75 -33.08 -8.24
N LEU A 233 -11.67 -33.29 -9.56
CA LEU A 233 -10.77 -32.52 -10.42
C LEU A 233 -11.09 -31.02 -10.42
N SER A 234 -12.37 -30.65 -10.41
CA SER A 234 -12.81 -29.27 -10.29
C SER A 234 -12.46 -28.65 -8.93
N ALA A 235 -12.55 -29.43 -7.85
CA ALA A 235 -12.09 -29.02 -6.53
C ALA A 235 -10.57 -28.76 -6.50
N VAL A 236 -9.77 -29.66 -7.08
CA VAL A 236 -8.31 -29.43 -7.21
C VAL A 236 -8.01 -28.18 -8.02
N LYS A 237 -8.69 -27.99 -9.17
CA LYS A 237 -8.58 -26.77 -9.98
C LYS A 237 -8.90 -25.52 -9.16
N SER A 238 -10.01 -25.55 -8.39
CA SER A 238 -10.41 -24.41 -7.54
C SER A 238 -9.38 -24.11 -6.45
N MET A 239 -8.79 -25.13 -5.82
CA MET A 239 -7.71 -24.96 -4.85
C MET A 239 -6.46 -24.33 -5.46
N LEU A 240 -6.06 -24.77 -6.67
CA LEU A 240 -4.93 -24.19 -7.40
C LEU A 240 -5.22 -22.72 -7.75
N THR A 241 -6.42 -22.40 -8.20
CA THR A 241 -6.83 -21.03 -8.51
C THR A 241 -6.80 -20.15 -7.26
N ALA A 242 -7.41 -20.59 -6.16
CA ALA A 242 -7.43 -19.88 -4.88
C ALA A 242 -6.01 -19.61 -4.35
N ARG A 243 -5.10 -20.58 -4.49
CA ARG A 243 -3.70 -20.40 -4.12
C ARG A 243 -3.00 -19.31 -4.93
N ILE A 244 -3.19 -19.32 -6.24
CA ILE A 244 -2.62 -18.27 -7.12
C ILE A 244 -3.19 -16.90 -6.78
N GLU A 245 -4.51 -16.80 -6.56
CA GLU A 245 -5.18 -15.56 -6.17
C GLU A 245 -4.64 -15.04 -4.84
N THR A 246 -4.43 -15.90 -3.83
CA THR A 246 -3.86 -15.50 -2.54
C THR A 246 -2.43 -14.99 -2.68
N LYS A 247 -1.56 -15.73 -3.39
CA LYS A 247 -0.18 -15.34 -3.66
C LYS A 247 -0.10 -13.98 -4.36
N LEU A 248 -0.96 -13.79 -5.36
CA LEU A 248 -1.03 -12.54 -6.09
C LEU A 248 -1.54 -11.40 -5.22
N ASN A 249 -2.62 -11.63 -4.45
CA ASN A 249 -3.23 -10.61 -3.61
C ASN A 249 -2.23 -10.06 -2.59
N LEU A 250 -1.50 -10.95 -1.88
CA LEU A 250 -0.46 -10.55 -0.93
C LEU A 250 0.63 -9.69 -1.60
N SER A 251 1.10 -10.10 -2.79
CA SER A 251 2.13 -9.36 -3.52
C SER A 251 1.63 -7.99 -4.00
N VAL A 252 0.40 -7.93 -4.52
CA VAL A 252 -0.20 -6.71 -5.05
C VAL A 252 -0.57 -5.72 -3.95
N GLU A 253 -1.13 -6.18 -2.84
CA GLU A 253 -1.45 -5.32 -1.69
C GLU A 253 -0.18 -4.70 -1.10
N ALA A 254 0.86 -5.51 -0.90
CA ALA A 254 2.16 -5.00 -0.45
C ALA A 254 2.74 -3.98 -1.44
N ALA A 255 2.75 -4.28 -2.75
CA ALA A 255 3.26 -3.38 -3.78
C ALA A 255 2.44 -2.09 -3.88
N THR A 256 1.11 -2.16 -3.69
CA THR A 256 0.23 -1.00 -3.66
C THR A 256 0.56 -0.10 -2.48
N MET A 257 0.69 -0.66 -1.27
CA MET A 257 1.03 0.12 -0.08
C MET A 257 2.43 0.74 -0.20
N MET A 258 3.41 -0.01 -0.70
CA MET A 258 4.75 0.51 -0.98
C MET A 258 4.70 1.69 -1.96
N ARG A 259 3.89 1.58 -3.03
CA ARG A 259 3.72 2.67 -3.98
C ARG A 259 3.07 3.90 -3.34
N VAL A 260 1.97 3.72 -2.59
CA VAL A 260 1.31 4.81 -1.86
C VAL A 260 2.31 5.55 -0.99
N MET A 261 3.12 4.82 -0.20
CA MET A 261 4.14 5.43 0.68
C MET A 261 5.29 6.10 -0.08
N SER A 262 5.49 5.77 -1.35
CA SER A 262 6.55 6.36 -2.17
C SER A 262 6.09 7.56 -3.00
N LEU A 263 4.79 7.89 -3.01
CA LEU A 263 4.27 9.03 -3.75
C LEU A 263 4.64 10.37 -3.10
N PRO A 264 4.80 11.44 -3.88
CA PRO A 264 5.13 12.76 -3.36
C PRO A 264 3.99 13.32 -2.50
N ALA A 265 4.34 14.14 -1.51
CA ALA A 265 3.39 14.72 -0.57
C ALA A 265 2.28 15.55 -1.25
N ASP A 266 2.58 16.16 -2.39
CA ASP A 266 1.62 16.95 -3.16
C ASP A 266 0.45 16.11 -3.72
N PHE A 267 0.69 14.84 -4.04
CA PHE A 267 -0.34 13.92 -4.47
C PHE A 267 -1.47 13.77 -3.43
N PHE A 268 -1.11 13.73 -2.14
CA PHE A 268 -2.07 13.54 -1.06
C PHE A 268 -2.96 14.75 -0.76
N LYS A 269 -2.62 15.92 -1.28
CA LYS A 269 -3.46 17.13 -1.13
C LYS A 269 -4.68 17.13 -2.05
N GLN A 270 -4.62 16.39 -3.15
CA GLN A 270 -5.65 16.40 -4.20
C GLN A 270 -6.88 15.57 -3.82
N TYR A 271 -6.74 14.67 -2.85
CA TYR A 271 -7.77 13.69 -2.48
C TYR A 271 -7.97 13.64 -0.97
N SER A 272 -9.17 13.28 -0.53
CA SER A 272 -9.42 12.99 0.88
C SER A 272 -8.79 11.64 1.28
N ALA A 273 -8.44 11.47 2.57
CA ALA A 273 -7.86 10.23 3.07
C ALA A 273 -8.76 9.00 2.81
N GLY A 274 -10.09 9.15 3.01
CA GLY A 274 -11.06 8.09 2.74
C GLY A 274 -11.15 7.72 1.26
N GLU A 275 -11.07 8.72 0.37
CA GLU A 275 -11.04 8.50 -1.08
C GLU A 275 -9.78 7.77 -1.52
N LEU A 276 -8.61 8.18 -1.02
CA LEU A 276 -7.34 7.52 -1.30
C LEU A 276 -7.33 6.07 -0.81
N SER A 277 -7.83 5.81 0.39
CA SER A 277 -7.96 4.47 0.94
C SER A 277 -8.86 3.59 0.08
N SER A 278 -10.04 4.11 -0.32
CA SER A 278 -10.96 3.40 -1.21
C SER A 278 -10.34 3.10 -2.57
N ARG A 279 -9.64 4.06 -3.17
CA ARG A 279 -8.94 3.89 -4.46
C ARG A 279 -7.81 2.86 -4.37
N ALA A 280 -6.97 2.91 -3.33
CA ALA A 280 -5.89 1.96 -3.11
C ALA A 280 -6.41 0.53 -2.94
N ALA A 281 -7.52 0.35 -2.22
CA ALA A 281 -8.18 -0.92 -2.02
C ALA A 281 -8.70 -1.57 -3.33
N GLN A 282 -8.89 -0.81 -4.42
CA GLN A 282 -9.35 -1.35 -5.71
C GLN A 282 -8.24 -1.99 -6.55
N VAL A 283 -6.97 -1.82 -6.20
CA VAL A 283 -5.84 -2.42 -6.97
C VAL A 283 -5.86 -3.94 -6.88
N GLY A 284 -6.08 -4.50 -5.69
CA GLY A 284 -6.20 -5.95 -5.47
C GLY A 284 -7.33 -6.59 -6.29
N PRO A 285 -8.58 -6.11 -6.17
CA PRO A 285 -9.69 -6.55 -7.02
C PRO A 285 -9.41 -6.47 -8.52
N LEU A 286 -8.76 -5.39 -8.99
CA LEU A 286 -8.36 -5.26 -10.40
C LEU A 286 -7.44 -6.41 -10.84
N CYS A 287 -6.41 -6.70 -10.06
CA CYS A 287 -5.47 -7.77 -10.36
C CYS A 287 -6.12 -9.16 -10.30
N ARG A 288 -6.98 -9.41 -9.30
CA ARG A 288 -7.75 -10.67 -9.21
C ARG A 288 -8.64 -10.86 -10.43
N MET A 289 -9.35 -9.81 -10.84
CA MET A 289 -10.23 -9.86 -12.02
C MET A 289 -9.44 -10.17 -13.29
N LEU A 290 -8.27 -9.57 -13.49
CA LEU A 290 -7.39 -9.87 -14.62
C LEU A 290 -6.97 -11.35 -14.63
N VAL A 291 -6.57 -11.89 -13.48
CA VAL A 291 -6.13 -13.29 -13.36
C VAL A 291 -7.28 -14.28 -13.52
N SER A 292 -8.39 -14.07 -12.80
CA SER A 292 -9.55 -14.96 -12.89
C SER A 292 -10.15 -15.00 -14.30
N THR A 293 -10.19 -13.84 -14.98
CA THR A 293 -10.69 -13.75 -16.35
C THR A 293 -9.81 -14.53 -17.33
N VAL A 294 -8.48 -14.36 -17.26
CA VAL A 294 -7.54 -15.00 -18.20
C VAL A 294 -7.32 -16.47 -17.84
N LEU A 295 -6.96 -16.77 -16.59
CA LEU A 295 -6.55 -18.12 -16.19
C LEU A 295 -7.75 -19.07 -15.98
N SER A 296 -8.80 -18.64 -15.28
CA SER A 296 -9.91 -19.54 -14.99
C SER A 296 -10.87 -19.62 -16.18
N THR A 297 -11.45 -18.48 -16.55
CA THR A 297 -12.51 -18.45 -17.59
C THR A 297 -11.92 -18.67 -18.98
N GLY A 298 -10.79 -18.01 -19.31
CA GLY A 298 -10.16 -18.10 -20.63
C GLY A 298 -9.70 -19.53 -20.94
N LEU A 299 -8.94 -20.16 -20.03
CA LEU A 299 -8.48 -21.55 -20.22
C LEU A 299 -9.64 -22.54 -20.27
N THR A 300 -10.63 -22.38 -19.39
CA THR A 300 -11.80 -23.28 -19.39
C THR A 300 -12.54 -23.20 -20.71
N SER A 301 -12.79 -21.98 -21.23
CA SER A 301 -13.48 -21.81 -22.49
C SER A 301 -12.67 -22.34 -23.67
N LEU A 302 -11.35 -22.14 -23.66
CA LEU A 302 -10.45 -22.67 -24.71
C LEU A 302 -10.51 -24.19 -24.78
N PHE A 303 -10.34 -24.87 -23.64
CA PHE A 303 -10.37 -26.34 -23.63
C PHE A 303 -11.78 -26.91 -23.85
N SER A 304 -12.83 -26.15 -23.55
CA SER A 304 -14.21 -26.57 -23.84
C SER A 304 -14.54 -26.59 -25.32
N LEU A 305 -13.72 -25.94 -26.18
CA LEU A 305 -13.86 -26.04 -27.64
C LEU A 305 -13.72 -27.48 -28.17
N ILE A 306 -13.08 -28.37 -27.37
CA ILE A 306 -12.97 -29.78 -27.71
C ILE A 306 -14.33 -30.45 -27.86
N TYR A 307 -15.37 -29.95 -27.15
CA TYR A 307 -16.73 -30.49 -27.24
C TYR A 307 -17.41 -30.19 -28.59
N ILE A 308 -16.90 -29.25 -29.36
CA ILE A 308 -17.42 -28.93 -30.71
C ILE A 308 -17.30 -30.17 -31.62
N SER A 309 -16.21 -30.96 -31.47
CA SER A 309 -16.04 -32.17 -32.23
C SER A 309 -17.18 -33.17 -32.04
N GLN A 310 -17.72 -33.26 -30.83
CA GLN A 310 -18.86 -34.15 -30.51
C GLN A 310 -20.18 -33.66 -31.09
N ILE A 311 -20.39 -32.33 -31.18
CA ILE A 311 -21.58 -31.77 -31.80
C ILE A 311 -21.67 -32.22 -33.26
N PHE A 312 -20.54 -32.20 -33.99
CA PHE A 312 -20.49 -32.65 -35.39
C PHE A 312 -20.62 -34.17 -35.52
N ALA A 313 -20.12 -34.93 -34.50
CA ALA A 313 -20.20 -36.40 -34.56
C ALA A 313 -21.60 -36.95 -34.35
N TYR A 314 -22.41 -36.37 -33.46
CA TYR A 314 -23.75 -36.92 -33.10
C TYR A 314 -24.84 -36.38 -33.98
N ALA A 315 -24.87 -35.10 -34.34
CA ALA A 315 -25.95 -34.53 -35.14
C ALA A 315 -25.49 -33.38 -36.04
N PRO A 316 -24.85 -33.66 -37.20
CA PRO A 316 -24.38 -32.62 -38.11
C PRO A 316 -25.49 -31.68 -38.62
N THR A 317 -26.69 -32.17 -38.76
CA THR A 317 -27.89 -31.41 -39.21
C THR A 317 -28.33 -30.34 -38.22
N LEU A 318 -28.06 -30.52 -36.91
CA LEU A 318 -28.43 -29.58 -35.84
C LEU A 318 -27.32 -28.52 -35.58
N VAL A 319 -26.18 -28.66 -36.21
CA VAL A 319 -25.06 -27.73 -35.98
C VAL A 319 -25.40 -26.29 -36.36
N ALA A 320 -26.00 -26.11 -37.53
CA ALA A 320 -26.38 -24.77 -38.05
C ALA A 320 -27.38 -24.03 -37.14
N PRO A 321 -28.55 -24.65 -36.77
CA PRO A 321 -29.48 -24.01 -35.84
C PRO A 321 -28.88 -23.82 -34.44
N ALA A 322 -28.06 -24.76 -33.94
CA ALA A 322 -27.41 -24.63 -32.66
C ALA A 322 -26.42 -23.41 -32.62
N LEU A 323 -25.61 -23.24 -33.67
CA LEU A 323 -24.70 -22.08 -33.77
C LEU A 323 -25.50 -20.76 -33.92
N ALA A 324 -26.63 -20.76 -34.60
CA ALA A 324 -27.49 -19.57 -34.69
C ALA A 324 -28.05 -19.16 -33.34
N ILE A 325 -28.58 -20.13 -32.57
CA ILE A 325 -29.06 -19.87 -31.19
C ILE A 325 -27.95 -19.41 -30.31
N LEU A 326 -26.78 -20.04 -30.37
CA LEU A 326 -25.61 -19.66 -29.61
C LEU A 326 -25.16 -18.22 -29.92
N LEU A 327 -25.12 -17.86 -31.23
CA LEU A 327 -24.78 -16.51 -31.66
C LEU A 327 -25.76 -15.47 -31.08
N VAL A 328 -27.07 -15.72 -31.17
CA VAL A 328 -28.11 -14.84 -30.60
C VAL A 328 -27.89 -14.68 -29.09
N THR A 329 -27.63 -15.77 -28.37
CA THR A 329 -27.40 -15.75 -26.93
C THR A 329 -26.14 -14.96 -26.56
N VAL A 330 -25.04 -15.16 -27.29
CA VAL A 330 -23.78 -14.45 -27.07
C VAL A 330 -23.93 -12.96 -27.39
N VAL A 331 -24.53 -12.61 -28.51
CA VAL A 331 -24.79 -11.20 -28.89
C VAL A 331 -25.66 -10.51 -27.83
N PHE A 332 -26.73 -11.14 -27.40
CA PHE A 332 -27.57 -10.63 -26.31
C PHE A 332 -26.78 -10.44 -25.01
N SER A 333 -25.98 -11.43 -24.62
CA SER A 333 -25.13 -11.36 -23.42
C SER A 333 -24.11 -10.21 -23.48
N VAL A 334 -23.47 -10.03 -24.63
CA VAL A 334 -22.50 -8.93 -24.83
C VAL A 334 -23.19 -7.56 -24.77
N VAL A 335 -24.35 -7.40 -25.45
CA VAL A 335 -25.12 -6.14 -25.43
C VAL A 335 -25.57 -5.82 -24.01
N SER A 336 -26.08 -6.82 -23.29
CA SER A 336 -26.47 -6.67 -21.88
C SER A 336 -25.29 -6.28 -21.00
N SER A 337 -24.12 -6.90 -21.21
CA SER A 337 -22.89 -6.59 -20.46
C SER A 337 -22.41 -5.15 -20.71
N LEU A 338 -22.48 -4.67 -21.93
CA LEU A 338 -22.13 -3.28 -22.28
C LEU A 338 -23.09 -2.26 -21.65
N ALA A 339 -24.39 -2.57 -21.60
CA ALA A 339 -25.38 -1.74 -20.91
C ALA A 339 -25.12 -1.71 -19.38
N GLN A 340 -24.83 -2.85 -18.79
CA GLN A 340 -24.47 -2.99 -17.39
C GLN A 340 -23.21 -2.19 -17.02
N MET A 341 -22.21 -2.12 -17.91
CA MET A 341 -20.97 -1.38 -17.71
C MET A 341 -21.23 0.09 -17.38
N LYS A 342 -22.10 0.75 -18.16
CA LYS A 342 -22.41 2.17 -17.97
C LYS A 342 -22.97 2.43 -16.57
N ILE A 343 -23.89 1.58 -16.13
CA ILE A 343 -24.55 1.69 -14.82
C ILE A 343 -23.57 1.39 -13.69
N SER A 344 -22.75 0.34 -13.83
CA SER A 344 -21.72 -0.01 -12.86
C SER A 344 -20.70 1.11 -12.65
N THR A 345 -20.31 1.82 -13.74
CA THR A 345 -19.40 2.97 -13.64
C THR A 345 -19.98 4.10 -12.80
N GLU A 346 -21.23 4.43 -13.05
CA GLU A 346 -21.94 5.49 -12.32
C GLU A 346 -22.16 5.11 -10.85
N GLN A 347 -22.56 3.85 -10.59
CA GLN A 347 -22.72 3.31 -9.26
C GLN A 347 -21.41 3.34 -8.46
N MET A 348 -20.29 2.92 -9.05
CA MET A 348 -18.98 2.97 -8.39
C MET A 348 -18.57 4.40 -8.04
N THR A 349 -18.86 5.36 -8.92
CA THR A 349 -18.56 6.78 -8.67
C THR A 349 -19.39 7.33 -7.50
N LEU A 350 -20.67 6.99 -7.44
CA LEU A 350 -21.57 7.40 -6.34
C LEU A 350 -21.16 6.73 -5.02
N SER A 351 -20.86 5.44 -5.04
CA SER A 351 -20.38 4.70 -3.86
C SER A 351 -19.06 5.27 -3.32
N GLY A 352 -18.15 5.68 -4.20
CA GLY A 352 -16.92 6.35 -3.79
C GLY A 352 -17.19 7.69 -3.09
N ARG A 353 -18.12 8.50 -3.60
CA ARG A 353 -18.54 9.77 -2.97
C ARG A 353 -19.25 9.53 -1.63
N GLU A 354 -20.10 8.51 -1.55
CA GLU A 354 -20.78 8.11 -0.32
C GLU A 354 -19.78 7.70 0.76
N SER A 355 -18.82 6.85 0.42
CA SER A 355 -17.75 6.42 1.34
C SER A 355 -16.93 7.61 1.84
N GLY A 356 -16.57 8.55 0.95
CA GLY A 356 -15.87 9.76 1.32
C GLY A 356 -16.69 10.66 2.27
N MET A 357 -18.02 10.78 2.04
CA MET A 357 -18.93 11.51 2.92
C MET A 357 -19.04 10.84 4.28
N THR A 358 -19.24 9.53 4.32
CA THR A 358 -19.31 8.73 5.55
C THR A 358 -18.05 8.92 6.41
N TYR A 359 -16.88 8.84 5.79
CA TYR A 359 -15.62 9.11 6.48
C TYR A 359 -15.54 10.54 7.03
N ALA A 360 -15.93 11.54 6.24
CA ALA A 360 -15.95 12.94 6.67
C ALA A 360 -16.94 13.19 7.84
N LEU A 361 -18.09 12.51 7.86
CA LEU A 361 -19.05 12.61 8.96
C LEU A 361 -18.52 11.96 10.24
N ILE A 362 -17.88 10.81 10.15
CA ILE A 362 -17.29 10.10 11.30
C ILE A 362 -16.15 10.93 11.90
N THR A 363 -15.23 11.41 11.09
CA THR A 363 -14.08 12.20 11.55
C THR A 363 -14.50 13.59 12.07
N GLY A 364 -15.59 14.15 11.52
CA GLY A 364 -16.16 15.45 11.92
C GLY A 364 -17.23 15.38 13.01
N ILE A 365 -17.51 14.21 13.60
CA ILE A 365 -18.68 13.98 14.47
C ILE A 365 -18.76 14.95 15.65
N GLN A 366 -17.62 15.30 16.26
CA GLN A 366 -17.60 16.26 17.36
C GLN A 366 -18.09 17.64 16.92
N LYS A 367 -17.65 18.12 15.75
CA LYS A 367 -18.08 19.41 15.19
C LYS A 367 -19.57 19.41 14.83
N ILE A 368 -20.06 18.28 14.30
CA ILE A 368 -21.47 18.09 13.96
C ILE A 368 -22.32 18.16 15.23
N LYS A 369 -21.90 17.47 16.29
CA LYS A 369 -22.59 17.47 17.59
C LYS A 369 -22.58 18.84 18.25
N LEU A 370 -21.45 19.55 18.26
CA LEU A 370 -21.34 20.90 18.80
C LEU A 370 -22.24 21.89 18.07
N ALA A 371 -22.45 21.70 16.76
CA ALA A 371 -23.30 22.55 15.94
C ALA A 371 -24.78 22.10 15.94
N GLY A 372 -25.16 20.99 16.61
CA GLY A 372 -26.51 20.42 16.57
C GLY A 372 -26.97 20.10 15.13
N ALA A 373 -26.02 19.73 14.26
CA ALA A 373 -26.23 19.62 12.81
C ALA A 373 -26.48 18.19 12.32
N GLU A 374 -26.75 17.22 13.23
CA GLU A 374 -26.91 15.80 12.92
C GLU A 374 -27.95 15.56 11.84
N LYS A 375 -29.13 16.21 11.95
CA LYS A 375 -30.22 16.08 10.97
C LYS A 375 -29.81 16.55 9.58
N ARG A 376 -29.05 17.64 9.47
CA ARG A 376 -28.57 18.18 8.18
C ARG A 376 -27.48 17.26 7.59
N ALA A 377 -26.57 16.78 8.43
CA ALA A 377 -25.51 15.85 8.05
C ALA A 377 -26.11 14.55 7.53
N PHE A 378 -27.07 13.97 8.25
CA PHE A 378 -27.79 12.79 7.83
C PHE A 378 -28.57 13.01 6.52
N ALA A 379 -29.29 14.11 6.38
CA ALA A 379 -30.03 14.41 5.16
C ALA A 379 -29.11 14.50 3.93
N ARG A 380 -27.93 15.10 4.10
CA ARG A 380 -26.95 15.21 3.02
C ARG A 380 -26.38 13.84 2.62
N TRP A 381 -26.04 13.01 3.60
CA TRP A 381 -25.61 11.63 3.38
C TRP A 381 -26.74 10.80 2.77
N GLY A 382 -27.96 10.88 3.33
CA GLY A 382 -29.12 10.14 2.88
C GLY A 382 -29.50 10.43 1.42
N ASN A 383 -29.35 11.67 0.97
CA ASN A 383 -29.59 12.02 -0.44
C ASN A 383 -28.56 11.34 -1.37
N LEU A 384 -27.30 11.27 -0.96
CA LEU A 384 -26.26 10.60 -1.73
C LEU A 384 -26.47 9.08 -1.73
N TYR A 385 -26.80 8.52 -0.57
CA TYR A 385 -27.14 7.12 -0.41
C TYR A 385 -28.35 6.73 -1.27
N ALA A 386 -29.42 7.53 -1.26
CA ALA A 386 -30.62 7.29 -2.06
C ALA A 386 -30.32 7.23 -3.56
N GLN A 387 -29.41 8.09 -4.06
CA GLN A 387 -28.98 8.05 -5.46
C GLN A 387 -28.22 6.76 -5.78
N SER A 388 -27.31 6.33 -4.90
CA SER A 388 -26.56 5.07 -5.04
C SER A 388 -27.51 3.86 -4.96
N ALA A 389 -28.39 3.85 -3.97
CA ALA A 389 -29.38 2.80 -3.77
C ALA A 389 -30.35 2.66 -4.94
N LYS A 390 -30.80 3.78 -5.52
CA LYS A 390 -31.71 3.76 -6.69
C LYS A 390 -31.12 2.99 -7.85
N MET A 391 -29.84 3.12 -8.12
CA MET A 391 -29.19 2.38 -9.22
C MET A 391 -29.09 0.88 -8.96
N THR A 392 -29.05 0.47 -7.69
CA THR A 392 -29.01 -0.95 -7.30
C THR A 392 -30.39 -1.59 -7.33
N TYR A 393 -31.40 -0.91 -6.77
CA TYR A 393 -32.75 -1.47 -6.59
C TYR A 393 -33.71 -1.15 -7.73
N ASP A 394 -33.45 -0.11 -8.50
CA ASP A 394 -34.27 0.31 -9.62
C ASP A 394 -33.43 0.56 -10.90
N PRO A 395 -32.68 -0.47 -11.39
CA PRO A 395 -31.95 -0.34 -12.63
C PRO A 395 -32.93 -0.18 -13.83
N PRO A 396 -32.46 0.29 -14.99
CA PRO A 396 -33.26 0.39 -16.20
C PRO A 396 -34.01 -0.90 -16.54
N MET A 397 -35.22 -0.77 -17.09
CA MET A 397 -36.14 -1.89 -17.39
C MET A 397 -35.48 -3.01 -18.18
N PHE A 398 -34.60 -2.67 -19.12
CA PHE A 398 -33.84 -3.64 -19.90
C PHE A 398 -33.02 -4.59 -19.03
N LEU A 399 -32.37 -4.08 -17.98
CA LEU A 399 -31.57 -4.92 -17.06
C LEU A 399 -32.44 -5.72 -16.09
N LYS A 400 -33.59 -5.20 -15.69
CA LYS A 400 -34.57 -5.97 -14.89
C LYS A 400 -35.09 -7.18 -15.65
N LEU A 401 -35.30 -7.02 -16.97
CA LEU A 401 -35.79 -8.06 -17.85
C LEU A 401 -34.70 -8.99 -18.41
N ASN A 402 -33.44 -8.72 -18.10
CA ASN A 402 -32.30 -9.47 -18.65
C ASN A 402 -32.41 -10.99 -18.45
N SER A 403 -32.72 -11.41 -17.23
CA SER A 403 -32.92 -12.83 -16.91
C SER A 403 -34.14 -13.44 -17.62
N VAL A 404 -35.24 -12.68 -17.75
CA VAL A 404 -36.45 -13.13 -18.45
C VAL A 404 -36.18 -13.29 -19.95
N ILE A 405 -35.49 -12.31 -20.57
CA ILE A 405 -35.15 -12.37 -22.00
C ILE A 405 -34.16 -13.51 -22.25
N SER A 406 -33.16 -13.71 -21.38
CA SER A 406 -32.20 -14.81 -21.50
C SER A 406 -32.93 -16.17 -21.40
N LEU A 407 -33.89 -16.32 -20.48
CA LEU A 407 -34.74 -17.51 -20.35
C LEU A 407 -35.59 -17.73 -21.59
N ALA A 408 -36.23 -16.68 -22.14
CA ALA A 408 -37.04 -16.76 -23.35
C ALA A 408 -36.20 -17.20 -24.56
N ILE A 409 -34.97 -16.67 -24.73
CA ILE A 409 -34.03 -17.10 -25.78
C ILE A 409 -33.72 -18.60 -25.60
N SER A 410 -33.40 -19.03 -24.38
CA SER A 410 -33.06 -20.41 -24.08
C SER A 410 -34.22 -21.36 -24.36
N LEU A 411 -35.43 -21.03 -23.93
CA LEU A 411 -36.65 -21.84 -24.17
C LEU A 411 -36.97 -21.90 -25.67
N THR A 412 -36.98 -20.76 -26.36
CA THR A 412 -37.20 -20.72 -27.80
C THR A 412 -36.14 -21.55 -28.54
N GLY A 413 -34.87 -21.43 -28.16
CA GLY A 413 -33.79 -22.23 -28.70
C GLY A 413 -34.03 -23.74 -28.49
N THR A 414 -34.47 -24.17 -27.32
CA THR A 414 -34.80 -25.58 -27.01
C THR A 414 -35.95 -26.07 -27.89
N LEU A 415 -37.00 -25.27 -28.05
CA LEU A 415 -38.15 -25.64 -28.91
C LEU A 415 -37.72 -25.77 -30.41
N VAL A 416 -36.90 -24.84 -30.91
CA VAL A 416 -36.38 -24.92 -32.27
C VAL A 416 -35.52 -26.18 -32.46
N MET A 417 -34.71 -26.52 -31.47
CA MET A 417 -33.86 -27.72 -31.51
C MET A 417 -34.71 -29.01 -31.54
N TYR A 418 -35.77 -29.09 -30.73
CA TYR A 418 -36.71 -30.21 -30.79
C TYR A 418 -37.40 -30.33 -32.15
N TYR A 419 -37.92 -29.22 -32.68
CA TYR A 419 -38.60 -29.22 -33.99
C TYR A 419 -37.66 -29.67 -35.10
N MET A 420 -36.41 -29.12 -35.14
CA MET A 420 -35.44 -29.50 -36.14
C MET A 420 -34.96 -30.95 -36.01
N SER A 421 -34.81 -31.46 -34.78
CA SER A 421 -34.46 -32.84 -34.53
C SER A 421 -35.50 -33.83 -35.06
N VAL A 422 -36.78 -33.56 -34.82
CA VAL A 422 -37.91 -34.37 -35.39
C VAL A 422 -37.92 -34.30 -36.90
N ARG A 423 -37.76 -33.11 -37.50
CA ARG A 423 -37.73 -32.93 -38.96
C ARG A 423 -36.53 -33.61 -39.62
N ALA A 424 -35.38 -33.68 -38.93
CA ALA A 424 -34.17 -34.33 -39.42
C ALA A 424 -34.19 -35.86 -39.22
N GLY A 425 -35.21 -36.44 -38.53
CA GLY A 425 -35.33 -37.87 -38.28
C GLY A 425 -34.22 -38.43 -37.38
N LEU A 426 -33.68 -37.61 -36.47
CA LEU A 426 -32.59 -38.03 -35.58
C LEU A 426 -33.08 -39.05 -34.55
N SER A 427 -32.20 -40.00 -34.20
CA SER A 427 -32.46 -40.91 -33.11
C SER A 427 -32.53 -40.17 -31.75
N VAL A 428 -33.28 -40.73 -30.82
CA VAL A 428 -33.35 -40.16 -29.46
C VAL A 428 -31.97 -40.13 -28.80
N ALA A 429 -31.15 -41.14 -29.05
CA ALA A 429 -29.78 -41.24 -28.52
C ALA A 429 -28.89 -40.14 -29.04
N ASP A 430 -28.88 -39.91 -30.36
CA ASP A 430 -28.08 -38.86 -30.99
C ASP A 430 -28.50 -37.48 -30.52
N TYR A 431 -29.83 -37.24 -30.38
CA TYR A 431 -30.33 -35.96 -29.88
C TYR A 431 -29.88 -35.69 -28.46
N TYR A 432 -29.97 -36.63 -27.52
CA TYR A 432 -29.56 -36.41 -26.14
C TYR A 432 -28.05 -36.26 -25.98
N ALA A 433 -27.27 -37.03 -26.75
CA ALA A 433 -25.81 -36.87 -26.79
C ALA A 433 -25.42 -35.49 -27.34
N PHE A 434 -26.03 -35.07 -28.44
CA PHE A 434 -25.86 -33.74 -29.02
C PHE A 434 -26.24 -32.63 -28.03
N ASN A 435 -27.43 -32.75 -27.38
CA ASN A 435 -27.90 -31.76 -26.42
C ASN A 435 -26.95 -31.60 -25.22
N THR A 436 -26.38 -32.70 -24.73
CA THR A 436 -25.38 -32.69 -23.65
C THR A 436 -24.10 -31.98 -24.11
N ALA A 437 -23.58 -32.32 -25.29
CA ALA A 437 -22.40 -31.66 -25.88
C ALA A 437 -22.66 -30.15 -26.15
N TYR A 438 -23.86 -29.83 -26.71
CA TYR A 438 -24.26 -28.43 -26.97
C TYR A 438 -24.33 -27.62 -25.67
N GLY A 439 -24.88 -28.20 -24.57
CA GLY A 439 -24.89 -27.55 -23.27
C GLY A 439 -23.51 -27.20 -22.75
N MET A 440 -22.52 -28.06 -22.95
CA MET A 440 -21.11 -27.78 -22.58
C MET A 440 -20.49 -26.68 -23.44
N VAL A 441 -20.71 -26.69 -24.76
CA VAL A 441 -20.23 -25.64 -25.66
C VAL A 441 -20.92 -24.32 -25.37
N SER A 442 -22.25 -24.32 -25.20
CA SER A 442 -23.01 -23.12 -24.85
C SER A 442 -22.54 -22.52 -23.53
N GLY A 443 -22.28 -23.34 -22.50
CA GLY A 443 -21.70 -22.91 -21.23
C GLY A 443 -20.33 -22.26 -21.38
N ALA A 444 -19.46 -22.80 -22.25
CA ALA A 444 -18.16 -22.23 -22.56
C ALA A 444 -18.27 -20.85 -23.22
N PHE A 445 -19.15 -20.70 -24.22
CA PHE A 445 -19.37 -19.43 -24.91
C PHE A 445 -20.04 -18.38 -24.01
N LEU A 446 -20.96 -18.78 -23.13
CA LEU A 446 -21.55 -17.91 -22.11
C LEU A 446 -20.49 -17.45 -21.10
N SER A 447 -19.55 -18.34 -20.73
CA SER A 447 -18.41 -17.96 -19.88
C SER A 447 -17.50 -16.95 -20.58
N LEU A 448 -17.25 -17.10 -21.91
CA LEU A 448 -16.53 -16.12 -22.72
C LEU A 448 -17.29 -14.77 -22.78
N ALA A 449 -18.62 -14.80 -22.95
CA ALA A 449 -19.41 -13.58 -22.88
C ALA A 449 -19.35 -12.90 -21.50
N GLY A 450 -19.22 -13.68 -20.42
CA GLY A 450 -18.93 -13.20 -19.07
C GLY A 450 -17.59 -12.50 -18.93
N ILE A 451 -16.59 -12.85 -19.74
CA ILE A 451 -15.30 -12.10 -19.83
C ILE A 451 -15.54 -10.67 -20.30
N ALA A 452 -16.46 -10.47 -21.27
CA ALA A 452 -16.81 -9.13 -21.73
C ALA A 452 -17.40 -8.27 -20.59
N LEU A 453 -18.23 -8.85 -19.72
CA LEU A 453 -18.74 -8.18 -18.52
C LEU A 453 -17.63 -7.85 -17.52
N SER A 454 -16.73 -8.80 -17.26
CA SER A 454 -15.58 -8.56 -16.39
C SER A 454 -14.65 -7.48 -16.96
N ALA A 455 -14.37 -7.52 -18.28
CA ALA A 455 -13.61 -6.49 -18.97
C ALA A 455 -14.28 -5.12 -18.89
N ALA A 456 -15.60 -5.08 -18.96
CA ALA A 456 -16.41 -3.89 -18.79
C ALA A 456 -16.25 -3.27 -17.37
N GLN A 457 -16.16 -4.10 -16.34
CA GLN A 457 -15.94 -3.68 -14.94
C GLN A 457 -14.49 -3.22 -14.67
N ILE A 458 -13.53 -3.67 -15.46
CA ILE A 458 -12.12 -3.25 -15.34
C ILE A 458 -11.98 -1.73 -15.56
N ARG A 459 -12.68 -1.17 -16.55
CA ARG A 459 -12.55 0.25 -16.90
C ARG A 459 -12.91 1.23 -15.77
N PRO A 460 -14.04 1.08 -15.05
CA PRO A 460 -14.36 1.90 -13.88
C PRO A 460 -13.31 1.79 -12.78
N ILE A 461 -12.91 0.56 -12.44
CA ILE A 461 -11.89 0.31 -11.42
C ILE A 461 -10.57 0.98 -11.83
N LEU A 462 -10.18 0.83 -13.09
CA LEU A 462 -8.98 1.45 -13.62
C LEU A 462 -9.02 2.97 -13.49
N THR A 463 -10.14 3.61 -13.82
CA THR A 463 -10.32 5.06 -13.67
C THR A 463 -10.15 5.49 -12.20
N MET A 464 -10.61 4.70 -11.24
CA MET A 464 -10.41 4.97 -9.82
C MET A 464 -8.94 4.83 -9.39
N VAL A 465 -8.23 3.84 -9.93
CA VAL A 465 -6.84 3.54 -9.57
C VAL A 465 -5.83 4.36 -10.37
N GLN A 466 -6.23 4.87 -11.53
CA GLN A 466 -5.38 5.61 -12.47
C GLN A 466 -4.55 6.73 -11.83
N PRO A 467 -5.04 7.56 -10.89
CA PRO A 467 -4.22 8.57 -10.23
C PRO A 467 -2.98 7.99 -9.54
N PHE A 468 -3.10 6.81 -8.90
CA PHE A 468 -1.94 6.12 -8.31
C PHE A 468 -0.97 5.59 -9.38
N PHE A 469 -1.48 5.25 -10.56
CA PHE A 469 -0.67 4.70 -11.65
C PHE A 469 0.08 5.80 -12.39
N ASP A 470 -0.55 6.96 -12.60
CA ASP A 470 0.04 8.11 -13.29
C ASP A 470 1.04 8.88 -12.42
N ALA A 471 0.85 8.88 -11.11
CA ALA A 471 1.75 9.54 -10.18
C ALA A 471 3.12 8.83 -10.15
N VAL A 472 4.18 9.61 -10.33
CA VAL A 472 5.57 9.11 -10.29
C VAL A 472 6.06 9.12 -8.85
N PRO A 473 6.60 8.01 -8.31
CA PRO A 473 7.17 7.95 -6.98
C PRO A 473 8.33 8.93 -6.77
N GLU A 474 8.52 9.43 -5.54
CA GLU A 474 9.66 10.30 -5.17
C GLU A 474 11.01 9.59 -5.34
N VAL A 475 11.04 8.27 -5.12
CA VAL A 475 12.24 7.44 -5.27
C VAL A 475 12.49 7.24 -6.76
N SER A 476 13.51 7.87 -7.28
CA SER A 476 13.96 7.70 -8.66
C SER A 476 15.40 7.19 -8.70
N ASP A 477 15.66 6.35 -9.69
CA ASP A 477 17.01 5.84 -9.97
C ASP A 477 17.96 7.01 -10.35
N GLY A 478 19.18 6.99 -9.83
CA GLY A 478 20.22 7.98 -10.21
C GLY A 478 20.37 9.20 -9.32
N LYS A 479 19.56 9.35 -8.25
CA LYS A 479 19.75 10.46 -7.28
C LYS A 479 20.89 10.20 -6.31
N GLN A 480 21.61 11.28 -5.92
CA GLN A 480 22.71 11.21 -4.95
C GLN A 480 22.17 10.97 -3.53
N VAL A 481 22.67 9.97 -2.87
CA VAL A 481 22.44 9.74 -1.43
C VAL A 481 23.34 10.70 -0.64
N ILE A 482 22.77 11.37 0.37
CA ILE A 482 23.53 12.21 1.29
C ILE A 482 24.06 11.34 2.44
N GLU A 483 25.36 11.08 2.43
CA GLU A 483 26.05 10.37 3.51
C GLU A 483 26.39 11.31 4.66
N ARG A 484 26.83 12.54 4.36
CA ARG A 484 27.19 13.57 5.34
C ARG A 484 26.54 14.89 4.96
N LEU A 485 26.04 15.59 5.95
CA LEU A 485 25.44 16.92 5.83
C LEU A 485 26.10 17.84 6.84
N SER A 486 26.65 18.98 6.39
CA SER A 486 27.18 20.03 7.28
C SER A 486 26.09 21.00 7.75
N GLY A 487 25.04 21.17 6.95
CA GLY A 487 23.87 21.97 7.29
C GLY A 487 23.81 23.33 6.58
N GLY A 488 24.59 23.54 5.52
CA GLY A 488 24.50 24.72 4.66
C GLY A 488 23.28 24.62 3.72
N ILE A 489 22.55 25.72 3.56
CA ILE A 489 21.37 25.81 2.69
C ILE A 489 21.47 27.05 1.83
N GLU A 490 21.19 26.91 0.53
CA GLU A 490 21.22 28.02 -0.41
C GLU A 490 20.02 27.96 -1.36
N LEU A 491 19.33 29.08 -1.52
CA LEU A 491 18.26 29.26 -2.49
C LEU A 491 18.72 30.32 -3.49
N ASN A 492 18.55 30.03 -4.78
CA ASN A 492 18.92 30.92 -5.86
C ASN A 492 17.70 31.22 -6.73
N ASN A 493 17.23 32.48 -6.69
CA ASN A 493 16.15 33.04 -7.50
C ASN A 493 14.87 32.16 -7.51
N VAL A 494 14.47 31.67 -6.33
CA VAL A 494 13.37 30.75 -6.17
C VAL A 494 12.03 31.48 -6.28
N SER A 495 11.20 31.05 -7.25
CA SER A 495 9.83 31.53 -7.40
C SER A 495 8.85 30.35 -7.34
N PHE A 496 7.76 30.55 -6.60
CA PHE A 496 6.77 29.49 -6.37
C PHE A 496 5.33 30.00 -6.27
N ARG A 497 4.40 29.23 -6.84
CA ARG A 497 2.93 29.31 -6.65
C ARG A 497 2.32 27.91 -6.62
N TYR A 498 1.21 27.74 -5.93
CA TYR A 498 0.54 26.43 -5.83
C TYR A 498 -0.20 26.03 -7.11
N ASN A 499 -0.76 26.98 -7.85
CA ASN A 499 -1.44 26.74 -9.12
C ASN A 499 -1.07 27.84 -10.12
N GLU A 500 -1.10 27.53 -11.41
CA GLU A 500 -0.76 28.48 -12.49
C GLU A 500 -1.64 29.76 -12.47
N ASN A 501 -2.88 29.64 -12.01
CA ASN A 501 -3.84 30.75 -11.94
C ASN A 501 -3.75 31.57 -10.62
N MET A 502 -2.84 31.20 -9.69
CA MET A 502 -2.64 31.92 -8.43
C MET A 502 -1.44 32.87 -8.53
N PRO A 503 -1.43 33.97 -7.73
CA PRO A 503 -0.27 34.83 -7.62
C PRO A 503 0.94 34.07 -7.08
N LEU A 504 2.13 34.57 -7.34
CA LEU A 504 3.37 34.06 -6.76
C LEU A 504 3.32 34.22 -5.23
N ILE A 505 3.64 33.17 -4.51
CA ILE A 505 3.74 33.15 -3.05
C ILE A 505 5.18 33.47 -2.63
N LEU A 506 6.15 33.00 -3.40
CA LEU A 506 7.54 33.42 -3.31
C LEU A 506 7.96 33.96 -4.69
N ASP A 507 8.64 35.09 -4.71
CA ASP A 507 9.03 35.81 -5.93
C ASP A 507 10.51 36.17 -5.88
N ASP A 508 11.28 35.48 -6.69
CA ASP A 508 12.75 35.70 -6.87
C ASP A 508 13.55 35.68 -5.56
N LEU A 509 13.24 34.72 -4.69
CA LEU A 509 13.83 34.63 -3.36
C LEU A 509 15.21 33.99 -3.40
N SER A 510 16.23 34.72 -2.96
CA SER A 510 17.60 34.23 -2.81
C SER A 510 18.06 34.34 -1.36
N LEU A 511 18.64 33.27 -0.83
CA LEU A 511 19.02 33.16 0.57
C LEU A 511 20.15 32.16 0.74
N LYS A 512 21.11 32.49 1.64
CA LYS A 512 22.19 31.59 2.03
C LYS A 512 22.26 31.47 3.56
N ILE A 513 22.16 30.27 4.08
CA ILE A 513 22.25 29.94 5.51
C ILE A 513 23.55 29.14 5.72
N ARG A 514 24.37 29.59 6.65
CA ARG A 514 25.64 28.91 6.99
C ARG A 514 25.42 27.72 7.92
N PRO A 515 26.26 26.67 7.85
CA PRO A 515 26.24 25.59 8.83
C PRO A 515 26.27 26.09 10.27
N GLY A 516 25.41 25.57 11.13
CA GLY A 516 25.30 25.93 12.54
C GLY A 516 24.60 27.26 12.83
N GLN A 517 24.16 28.01 11.83
CA GLN A 517 23.48 29.29 12.01
C GLN A 517 22.04 29.11 12.51
N TYR A 518 21.61 29.94 13.45
CA TYR A 518 20.25 30.01 13.95
C TYR A 518 19.49 31.16 13.28
N VAL A 519 18.55 30.85 12.41
CA VAL A 519 17.83 31.80 11.56
C VAL A 519 16.36 31.83 11.91
N ALA A 520 15.82 33.02 12.20
CA ALA A 520 14.39 33.23 12.32
C ALA A 520 13.80 33.73 10.99
N ILE A 521 12.65 33.19 10.60
CA ILE A 521 11.83 33.69 9.50
C ILE A 521 10.58 34.33 10.10
N VAL A 522 10.44 35.63 9.95
CA VAL A 522 9.33 36.43 10.46
C VAL A 522 8.56 37.12 9.33
N GLY A 523 7.35 37.55 9.57
CA GLY A 523 6.52 38.25 8.58
C GLY A 523 5.04 38.06 8.83
N ARG A 524 4.18 38.79 8.10
CA ARG A 524 2.72 38.70 8.22
C ARG A 524 2.19 37.30 7.92
N THR A 525 1.01 36.98 8.46
CA THR A 525 0.33 35.72 8.12
C THR A 525 0.05 35.67 6.61
N GLY A 526 0.34 34.54 5.98
CA GLY A 526 0.13 34.38 4.53
C GLY A 526 1.28 34.86 3.62
N CYS A 527 2.38 35.44 4.14
CA CYS A 527 3.49 35.92 3.31
C CYS A 527 4.40 34.83 2.73
N GLY A 528 4.15 33.53 3.02
CA GLY A 528 4.87 32.41 2.41
C GLY A 528 5.85 31.66 3.34
N LYS A 529 5.92 31.94 4.65
CA LYS A 529 6.88 31.29 5.60
C LYS A 529 6.81 29.77 5.60
N SER A 530 5.65 29.20 5.81
CA SER A 530 5.47 27.74 5.82
C SER A 530 5.61 27.13 4.42
N THR A 531 5.36 27.90 3.35
CA THR A 531 5.63 27.49 1.97
C THR A 531 7.13 27.37 1.72
N LEU A 532 7.93 28.31 2.26
CA LEU A 532 9.39 28.24 2.18
C LEU A 532 9.92 26.97 2.86
N LEU A 533 9.43 26.62 4.07
CA LEU A 533 9.81 25.37 4.72
C LEU A 533 9.44 24.14 3.89
N ARG A 534 8.26 24.13 3.25
CA ARG A 534 7.85 23.01 2.39
C ARG A 534 8.75 22.85 1.17
N LEU A 535 9.21 23.94 0.58
CA LEU A 535 10.19 23.93 -0.51
C LEU A 535 11.53 23.39 -0.04
N LEU A 536 12.02 23.84 1.12
CA LEU A 536 13.25 23.33 1.72
C LEU A 536 13.19 21.82 2.00
N LEU A 537 12.05 21.31 2.41
CA LEU A 537 11.84 19.88 2.65
C LEU A 537 11.59 19.06 1.35
N GLY A 538 11.53 19.72 0.20
CA GLY A 538 11.22 19.08 -1.09
C GLY A 538 9.79 18.53 -1.16
N PHE A 539 8.84 19.07 -0.38
CA PHE A 539 7.42 18.74 -0.51
C PHE A 539 6.77 19.48 -1.67
N GLU A 540 7.37 20.59 -2.08
CA GLU A 540 7.00 21.39 -3.25
C GLU A 540 8.23 21.54 -4.16
N LYS A 541 7.99 21.82 -5.44
CA LYS A 541 9.04 22.13 -6.41
C LYS A 541 8.92 23.58 -6.86
N PRO A 542 10.01 24.36 -6.87
CA PRO A 542 9.97 25.71 -7.38
C PRO A 542 9.70 25.71 -8.89
N GLN A 543 8.99 26.72 -9.40
CA GLN A 543 8.82 26.92 -10.84
C GLN A 543 10.06 27.55 -11.48
N LYS A 544 10.79 28.38 -10.71
CA LYS A 544 12.06 28.99 -11.13
C LYS A 544 13.05 28.93 -10.00
N GLY A 545 14.34 28.95 -10.34
CA GLY A 545 15.42 28.89 -9.38
C GLY A 545 15.74 27.48 -8.91
N ALA A 546 16.64 27.35 -7.95
CA ALA A 546 17.08 26.07 -7.40
C ALA A 546 17.42 26.18 -5.90
N ILE A 547 17.34 25.05 -5.21
CA ILE A 547 17.63 24.91 -3.77
C ILE A 547 18.80 23.96 -3.61
N TYR A 548 19.78 24.33 -2.82
CA TYR A 548 21.01 23.57 -2.62
C TYR A 548 21.21 23.23 -1.13
N TYR A 549 21.67 22.03 -0.86
CA TYR A 549 22.16 21.59 0.43
C TYR A 549 23.64 21.24 0.34
N ASP A 550 24.49 21.97 1.06
CA ASP A 550 25.95 21.87 0.96
C ASP A 550 26.45 21.91 -0.49
N GLY A 551 25.87 22.80 -1.31
CA GLY A 551 26.22 22.97 -2.74
C GLY A 551 25.63 21.91 -3.68
N LYS A 552 24.84 20.93 -3.19
CA LYS A 552 24.18 19.91 -3.99
C LYS A 552 22.74 20.31 -4.28
N ASP A 553 22.33 20.23 -5.54
CA ASP A 553 20.98 20.57 -5.98
C ASP A 553 19.94 19.58 -5.40
N LEU A 554 18.91 20.11 -4.75
CA LEU A 554 17.82 19.35 -4.14
C LEU A 554 17.11 18.40 -5.12
N GLU A 555 17.00 18.77 -6.39
CA GLU A 555 16.38 17.91 -7.41
C GLU A 555 17.20 16.66 -7.71
N ARG A 556 18.53 16.72 -7.50
CA ARG A 556 19.46 15.60 -7.73
C ARG A 556 19.72 14.76 -6.48
N ILE A 557 19.23 15.20 -5.32
CA ILE A 557 19.39 14.51 -4.04
C ILE A 557 18.27 13.50 -3.84
N ASP A 558 18.61 12.37 -3.22
CA ASP A 558 17.61 11.48 -2.64
C ASP A 558 17.00 12.11 -1.38
N LEU A 559 15.74 12.54 -1.51
CA LEU A 559 15.02 13.26 -0.46
C LEU A 559 14.88 12.48 0.85
N ARG A 560 14.85 11.15 0.81
CA ARG A 560 14.79 10.33 2.04
C ARG A 560 16.11 10.45 2.82
N SER A 561 17.27 10.40 2.13
CA SER A 561 18.57 10.54 2.77
C SER A 561 18.75 11.92 3.38
N LEU A 562 18.24 12.96 2.71
CA LEU A 562 18.25 14.33 3.20
C LEU A 562 17.34 14.48 4.43
N ARG A 563 16.05 14.09 4.32
CA ARG A 563 15.05 14.24 5.39
C ARG A 563 15.41 13.48 6.67
N ARG A 564 16.17 12.39 6.58
CA ARG A 564 16.73 11.69 7.77
C ARG A 564 17.75 12.53 8.55
N ARG A 565 18.37 13.51 7.92
CA ARG A 565 19.37 14.41 8.54
C ARG A 565 18.75 15.73 9.01
N ILE A 566 17.44 15.91 8.77
CA ILE A 566 16.68 17.11 9.15
C ILE A 566 15.65 16.73 10.18
N GLY A 567 15.67 17.37 11.34
CA GLY A 567 14.59 17.32 12.33
C GLY A 567 13.54 18.38 12.02
N VAL A 568 12.27 17.99 11.97
CA VAL A 568 11.18 18.92 11.60
C VAL A 568 10.04 18.85 12.59
N VAL A 569 9.58 20.02 13.03
CA VAL A 569 8.32 20.16 13.76
C VAL A 569 7.41 21.12 13.00
N MET A 570 6.35 20.58 12.42
CA MET A 570 5.36 21.34 11.66
C MET A 570 4.25 21.87 12.59
N GLN A 571 3.63 22.99 12.23
CA GLN A 571 2.56 23.65 12.99
C GLN A 571 1.40 22.70 13.36
N ASN A 572 0.93 21.89 12.43
CA ASN A 572 -0.17 20.92 12.61
C ASN A 572 0.32 19.50 12.83
N GLY A 573 1.51 19.30 13.41
CA GLY A 573 2.08 18.00 13.66
C GLY A 573 1.19 17.15 14.59
N LYS A 574 1.11 15.85 14.29
CA LYS A 574 0.36 14.88 15.07
C LYS A 574 1.28 13.76 15.59
N LEU A 575 0.88 13.18 16.70
CA LEU A 575 1.47 11.95 17.19
C LEU A 575 0.77 10.77 16.51
N PHE A 576 1.52 9.69 16.30
CA PHE A 576 0.98 8.45 15.77
C PHE A 576 0.35 7.63 16.90
N GLN A 577 -0.61 6.79 16.54
CA GLN A 577 -1.10 5.77 17.46
C GLN A 577 0.04 4.82 17.82
N GLY A 578 0.24 4.56 19.11
CA GLY A 578 1.33 3.78 19.65
C GLY A 578 1.82 4.35 20.98
N ASP A 579 2.89 3.82 21.52
CA ASP A 579 3.45 4.33 22.75
C ASP A 579 4.33 5.59 22.56
N ILE A 580 4.74 6.20 23.64
CA ILE A 580 5.58 7.41 23.62
C ILE A 580 6.96 7.08 23.03
N TYR A 581 7.54 5.93 23.39
CA TYR A 581 8.83 5.50 22.87
C TYR A 581 8.80 5.39 21.34
N SER A 582 7.88 4.63 20.78
CA SER A 582 7.73 4.47 19.33
C SER A 582 7.49 5.80 18.61
N ASN A 583 6.79 6.73 19.26
CA ASN A 583 6.59 8.07 18.75
C ASN A 583 7.87 8.90 18.69
N ILE A 584 8.75 8.79 19.69
CA ILE A 584 10.04 9.52 19.71
C ILE A 584 11.01 8.94 18.68
N VAL A 585 11.11 7.61 18.58
CA VAL A 585 12.11 6.94 17.72
C VAL A 585 11.61 6.64 16.31
N ILE A 586 10.42 7.03 15.93
CA ILE A 586 9.78 6.66 14.65
C ILE A 586 10.64 6.99 13.41
N SER A 587 11.42 8.07 13.47
CA SER A 587 12.34 8.46 12.39
C SER A 587 13.68 7.73 12.44
N ALA A 588 13.98 7.07 13.55
CA ALA A 588 15.26 6.40 13.83
C ALA A 588 15.04 5.17 14.74
N PRO A 589 14.43 4.09 14.20
CA PRO A 589 14.01 2.92 15.01
C PRO A 589 15.18 2.12 15.61
N TRP A 590 16.42 2.43 15.25
CA TRP A 590 17.63 1.86 15.83
C TRP A 590 18.03 2.50 17.16
N LEU A 591 17.39 3.61 17.57
CA LEU A 591 17.66 4.29 18.82
C LEU A 591 17.15 3.47 20.00
N SER A 592 17.96 3.42 21.06
CA SER A 592 17.62 2.74 22.30
C SER A 592 16.59 3.53 23.13
N GLN A 593 16.00 2.87 24.09
CA GLN A 593 15.12 3.53 25.05
C GLN A 593 15.85 4.63 25.84
N GLN A 594 17.16 4.48 26.06
CA GLN A 594 17.99 5.49 26.69
C GLN A 594 18.12 6.75 25.83
N ASP A 595 18.31 6.61 24.51
CA ASP A 595 18.33 7.74 23.57
C ASP A 595 16.99 8.50 23.56
N ALA A 596 15.88 7.76 23.67
CA ALA A 596 14.55 8.36 23.79
C ALA A 596 14.38 9.16 25.11
N TRP A 597 14.90 8.65 26.23
CA TRP A 597 14.93 9.39 27.48
C TRP A 597 15.81 10.64 27.40
N GLU A 598 17.00 10.57 26.81
CA GLU A 598 17.84 11.75 26.56
C GLU A 598 17.08 12.83 25.78
N ALA A 599 16.40 12.45 24.70
CA ALA A 599 15.59 13.37 23.92
C ALA A 599 14.42 13.96 24.73
N ALA A 600 13.79 13.16 25.59
CA ALA A 600 12.73 13.61 26.49
C ALA A 600 13.25 14.58 27.56
N GLU A 601 14.44 14.38 28.08
CA GLU A 601 15.09 15.29 29.03
C GLU A 601 15.44 16.64 28.40
N LEU A 602 16.02 16.63 27.20
CA LEU A 602 16.33 17.84 26.44
C LEU A 602 15.10 18.71 26.17
N THR A 603 13.92 18.10 25.99
CA THR A 603 12.68 18.82 25.75
C THR A 603 11.88 19.10 27.02
N GLY A 604 12.36 18.66 28.17
CA GLY A 604 11.71 18.86 29.48
C GLY A 604 10.38 18.10 29.63
N ILE A 605 10.15 17.02 28.83
CA ILE A 605 8.95 16.18 28.94
C ILE A 605 9.19 14.96 29.86
N ALA A 606 10.45 14.63 30.19
CA ALA A 606 10.82 13.42 30.93
C ALA A 606 10.07 13.28 32.27
N GLU A 607 9.92 14.38 33.02
CA GLU A 607 9.19 14.38 34.30
C GLU A 607 7.70 14.06 34.11
N ASP A 608 7.08 14.60 33.06
CA ASP A 608 5.68 14.29 32.75
C ASP A 608 5.53 12.80 32.40
N ILE A 609 6.47 12.24 31.60
CA ILE A 609 6.45 10.83 31.20
C ILE A 609 6.65 9.93 32.43
N ARG A 610 7.57 10.27 33.35
CA ARG A 610 7.80 9.49 34.62
C ARG A 610 6.55 9.46 35.52
N ARG A 611 5.71 10.50 35.47
CA ARG A 611 4.45 10.57 36.22
C ARG A 611 3.30 9.79 35.56
N MET A 612 3.45 9.41 34.29
CA MET A 612 2.44 8.60 33.60
C MET A 612 2.51 7.14 34.09
N PRO A 613 1.39 6.45 34.24
CA PRO A 613 1.34 5.10 34.81
C PRO A 613 2.23 4.08 34.08
N MET A 614 2.42 4.24 32.77
CA MET A 614 3.20 3.33 31.93
C MET A 614 4.53 3.96 31.42
N GLY A 615 4.90 5.15 31.90
CA GLY A 615 6.13 5.83 31.50
C GLY A 615 6.24 5.97 29.97
N MET A 616 7.38 5.56 29.39
CA MET A 616 7.63 5.59 27.94
C MET A 616 6.67 4.68 27.13
N ASN A 617 6.10 3.65 27.77
CA ASN A 617 5.16 2.72 27.12
C ASN A 617 3.70 3.22 27.19
N THR A 618 3.47 4.47 27.66
CA THR A 618 2.12 5.06 27.68
C THR A 618 1.57 5.15 26.26
N VAL A 619 0.42 4.51 26.02
CA VAL A 619 -0.22 4.44 24.70
C VAL A 619 -0.94 5.75 24.39
N ILE A 620 -0.66 6.29 23.23
CA ILE A 620 -1.30 7.48 22.66
C ILE A 620 -2.38 7.00 21.69
N SER A 621 -3.64 7.32 21.99
CA SER A 621 -4.76 7.01 21.12
C SER A 621 -4.86 7.97 19.94
N GLU A 622 -5.60 7.57 18.91
CA GLU A 622 -5.91 8.42 17.76
C GLU A 622 -6.59 9.72 18.23
N GLY A 623 -6.07 10.88 17.79
CA GLY A 623 -6.54 12.19 18.26
C GLY A 623 -5.81 12.75 19.48
N SER A 624 -4.75 12.09 19.97
CA SER A 624 -3.90 12.52 21.12
C SER A 624 -4.67 12.63 22.44
N GLY A 625 -5.69 11.82 22.66
CA GLY A 625 -6.41 11.74 23.93
C GLY A 625 -5.44 11.42 25.09
N GLY A 626 -5.56 12.15 26.22
CA GLY A 626 -4.74 11.96 27.41
C GLY A 626 -3.43 12.76 27.46
N ILE A 627 -3.07 13.51 26.38
CA ILE A 627 -1.86 14.34 26.34
C ILE A 627 -2.22 15.80 26.09
N SER A 628 -1.68 16.71 26.93
CA SER A 628 -1.90 18.16 26.78
C SER A 628 -1.22 18.71 25.51
N GLY A 629 -1.67 19.88 25.03
CA GLY A 629 -1.06 20.53 23.86
C GLY A 629 0.43 20.78 24.00
N GLY A 630 0.88 21.24 25.19
CA GLY A 630 2.29 21.48 25.51
C GLY A 630 3.10 20.17 25.60
N GLN A 631 2.53 19.11 26.17
CA GLN A 631 3.18 17.78 26.19
C GLN A 631 3.34 17.24 24.76
N ARG A 632 2.31 17.35 23.93
CA ARG A 632 2.36 16.96 22.52
C ARG A 632 3.46 17.70 21.75
N GLN A 633 3.57 19.04 21.92
CA GLN A 633 4.65 19.79 21.29
C GLN A 633 6.03 19.34 21.75
N ARG A 634 6.25 19.14 23.05
CA ARG A 634 7.53 18.64 23.58
C ARG A 634 7.87 17.24 23.06
N LEU A 635 6.89 16.35 22.92
CA LEU A 635 7.10 15.03 22.30
C LEU A 635 7.46 15.14 20.80
N MET A 636 6.83 16.05 20.06
CA MET A 636 7.19 16.28 18.65
C MET A 636 8.60 16.87 18.51
N ILE A 637 9.02 17.74 19.43
CA ILE A 637 10.40 18.25 19.46
C ILE A 637 11.36 17.10 19.82
N ALA A 638 11.05 16.25 20.82
CA ALA A 638 11.84 15.08 21.17
C ALA A 638 12.04 14.14 19.98
N ARG A 639 10.97 13.86 19.22
CA ARG A 639 11.03 13.11 17.95
C ARG A 639 11.98 13.72 16.94
N ALA A 640 11.95 15.06 16.80
CA ALA A 640 12.77 15.76 15.83
C ALA A 640 14.26 15.78 16.19
N ILE A 641 14.60 15.77 17.49
CA ILE A 641 15.99 15.86 17.97
C ILE A 641 16.63 14.52 18.31
N ALA A 642 15.82 13.47 18.58
CA ALA A 642 16.33 12.15 18.95
C ALA A 642 17.40 11.60 17.97
N PRO A 643 17.25 11.74 16.63
CA PRO A 643 18.27 11.30 15.66
C PRO A 643 19.55 12.18 15.64
N LYS A 644 19.65 13.21 16.47
CA LYS A 644 20.76 14.19 16.49
C LYS A 644 21.00 14.82 15.10
N PRO A 645 19.96 15.47 14.52
CA PRO A 645 19.99 15.98 13.14
C PRO A 645 21.02 17.11 12.97
N LYS A 646 21.41 17.37 11.71
CA LYS A 646 22.31 18.49 11.35
C LYS A 646 21.58 19.78 11.04
N ILE A 647 20.29 19.68 10.74
CA ILE A 647 19.39 20.81 10.49
C ILE A 647 18.12 20.60 11.30
N LEU A 648 17.63 21.62 11.98
CA LEU A 648 16.35 21.65 12.67
C LEU A 648 15.45 22.73 12.04
N MET A 649 14.24 22.35 11.71
CA MET A 649 13.24 23.27 11.14
C MET A 649 11.97 23.26 12.01
N PHE A 650 11.57 24.43 12.50
CA PHE A 650 10.43 24.59 13.38
C PHE A 650 9.42 25.57 12.78
N ASP A 651 8.19 25.10 12.59
CA ASP A 651 7.05 25.95 12.19
C ASP A 651 6.12 26.13 13.40
N GLU A 652 6.27 27.25 14.12
CA GLU A 652 5.52 27.59 15.34
C GLU A 652 5.57 26.52 16.44
N ALA A 653 6.68 25.75 16.51
CA ALA A 653 6.80 24.55 17.35
C ALA A 653 6.76 24.81 18.87
N THR A 654 6.85 26.05 19.30
CA THR A 654 6.86 26.44 20.74
C THR A 654 5.61 27.24 21.17
N SER A 655 4.62 27.36 20.31
CA SER A 655 3.44 28.22 20.54
C SER A 655 2.58 27.78 21.75
N ALA A 656 2.53 26.48 22.08
CA ALA A 656 1.76 25.95 23.20
C ALA A 656 2.62 25.72 24.46
N LEU A 657 3.89 26.17 24.49
CA LEU A 657 4.76 26.09 25.65
C LEU A 657 4.68 27.36 26.49
N ASP A 658 4.75 27.21 27.82
CA ASP A 658 4.96 28.32 28.73
C ASP A 658 6.39 28.86 28.60
N ASN A 659 6.62 30.11 29.03
CA ASN A 659 7.90 30.80 28.84
C ASN A 659 9.08 30.08 29.54
N ILE A 660 8.84 29.44 30.70
CA ILE A 660 9.90 28.72 31.46
C ILE A 660 10.33 27.47 30.70
N THR A 661 9.37 26.68 30.26
CA THR A 661 9.62 25.44 29.47
C THR A 661 10.24 25.79 28.14
N GLN A 662 9.78 26.85 27.46
CA GLN A 662 10.36 27.31 26.19
C GLN A 662 11.84 27.68 26.35
N LYS A 663 12.20 28.41 27.42
CA LYS A 663 13.59 28.78 27.70
C LYS A 663 14.47 27.55 27.91
N LYS A 664 14.03 26.57 28.70
CA LYS A 664 14.75 25.30 28.91
C LYS A 664 14.96 24.53 27.62
N VAL A 665 13.93 24.42 26.78
CA VAL A 665 14.03 23.74 25.46
C VAL A 665 15.02 24.48 24.56
N SER A 666 14.98 25.82 24.51
CA SER A 666 15.90 26.61 23.71
C SER A 666 17.35 26.42 24.13
N GLU A 667 17.67 26.50 25.44
CA GLU A 667 19.00 26.28 25.98
C GLU A 667 19.52 24.84 25.72
N SER A 668 18.62 23.87 25.73
CA SER A 668 18.97 22.48 25.39
C SER A 668 19.28 22.32 23.89
N LEU A 669 18.52 22.99 23.02
CA LEU A 669 18.73 22.96 21.58
C LEU A 669 20.03 23.66 21.16
N ASP A 670 20.51 24.66 21.91
CA ASP A 670 21.78 25.34 21.68
C ASP A 670 22.98 24.38 21.78
N ARG A 671 22.87 23.34 22.63
CA ARG A 671 23.91 22.32 22.81
C ARG A 671 24.08 21.40 21.60
N LEU A 672 23.06 21.30 20.73
CA LEU A 672 23.08 20.37 19.58
C LEU A 672 23.98 20.83 18.42
N LYS A 673 24.43 22.11 18.41
CA LYS A 673 25.32 22.70 17.39
C LYS A 673 24.90 22.35 15.95
N CYS A 674 23.61 22.47 15.63
CA CYS A 674 23.06 22.23 14.32
C CYS A 674 22.50 23.53 13.70
N THR A 675 22.36 23.57 12.38
CA THR A 675 21.65 24.67 11.70
C THR A 675 20.20 24.68 12.10
N ARG A 676 19.66 25.83 12.52
CA ARG A 676 18.28 25.97 12.96
C ARG A 676 17.53 27.02 12.15
N ILE A 677 16.37 26.65 11.66
CA ILE A 677 15.43 27.54 10.98
C ILE A 677 14.13 27.53 11.77
N VAL A 678 13.69 28.69 12.23
CA VAL A 678 12.46 28.82 13.00
C VAL A 678 11.53 29.85 12.36
N ILE A 679 10.29 29.42 12.12
CA ILE A 679 9.21 30.38 11.88
C ILE A 679 8.70 30.78 13.25
N ALA A 680 9.00 32.00 13.65
CA ALA A 680 8.70 32.49 14.99
C ALA A 680 7.67 33.62 14.98
N HIS A 681 6.76 33.52 15.94
CA HIS A 681 5.80 34.55 16.28
C HIS A 681 6.05 35.17 17.66
N ARG A 682 6.94 34.56 18.49
CA ARG A 682 7.27 35.05 19.83
C ARG A 682 8.59 35.80 19.84
N LEU A 683 8.60 36.99 20.40
CA LEU A 683 9.79 37.82 20.54
C LEU A 683 10.94 37.16 21.30
N SER A 684 10.61 36.34 22.33
CA SER A 684 11.60 35.59 23.10
C SER A 684 12.41 34.62 22.24
N THR A 685 11.81 34.00 21.21
CA THR A 685 12.51 33.12 20.28
C THR A 685 13.32 33.92 19.27
N ILE A 686 12.76 35.00 18.72
CA ILE A 686 13.40 35.81 17.68
C ILE A 686 14.68 36.46 18.19
N ARG A 687 14.70 36.90 19.45
CA ARG A 687 15.84 37.57 20.11
C ARG A 687 17.08 36.69 20.22
N GLN A 688 16.91 35.37 20.26
CA GLN A 688 18.01 34.42 20.42
C GLN A 688 18.63 33.99 19.09
N CYS A 689 18.08 34.44 17.97
CA CYS A 689 18.55 34.04 16.65
C CYS A 689 19.76 34.90 16.20
N ASP A 690 20.71 34.23 15.53
CA ASP A 690 21.88 34.91 14.97
C ASP A 690 21.51 35.83 13.79
N ARG A 691 20.39 35.52 13.13
CA ARG A 691 19.93 36.23 11.94
C ARG A 691 18.41 36.15 11.82
N ILE A 692 17.82 37.23 11.43
CA ILE A 692 16.37 37.36 11.24
C ILE A 692 16.11 37.75 9.78
N LEU A 693 15.26 36.98 9.11
CA LEU A 693 14.79 37.23 7.76
C LEU A 693 13.34 37.65 7.81
N VAL A 694 13.07 38.84 7.33
CA VAL A 694 11.73 39.40 7.27
C VAL A 694 11.14 39.15 5.90
N LEU A 695 10.11 38.32 5.84
CA LEU A 695 9.41 37.95 4.62
C LEU A 695 8.12 38.78 4.49
N ASP A 696 7.98 39.52 3.41
CA ASP A 696 6.74 40.21 3.05
C ASP A 696 6.48 40.07 1.55
N GLN A 697 5.23 39.81 1.18
CA GLN A 697 4.78 39.60 -0.20
C GLN A 697 5.68 38.66 -1.03
N GLY A 698 6.18 37.58 -0.40
CA GLY A 698 7.01 36.57 -1.06
C GLY A 698 8.48 36.96 -1.26
N LYS A 699 8.95 38.09 -0.73
CA LYS A 699 10.33 38.58 -0.82
C LYS A 699 10.93 38.78 0.57
N ILE A 700 12.25 38.65 0.68
CA ILE A 700 12.98 39.08 1.87
C ILE A 700 13.13 40.59 1.79
N VAL A 701 12.47 41.30 2.69
CA VAL A 701 12.49 42.79 2.74
C VAL A 701 13.57 43.32 3.70
N GLU A 702 13.88 42.57 4.76
CA GLU A 702 14.90 42.93 5.74
C GLU A 702 15.64 41.65 6.17
N ASP A 703 16.96 41.83 6.45
CA ASP A 703 17.88 40.77 6.79
C ASP A 703 18.97 41.31 7.73
N GLY A 704 19.05 40.82 8.95
CA GLY A 704 19.98 41.29 9.95
C GLY A 704 19.83 40.65 11.31
N THR A 705 20.52 41.16 12.31
CA THR A 705 20.37 40.78 13.72
C THR A 705 19.16 41.51 14.36
N TYR A 706 18.73 41.07 15.53
CA TYR A 706 17.62 41.73 16.25
C TYR A 706 17.87 43.23 16.47
N ASP A 707 19.05 43.57 16.94
CA ASP A 707 19.39 44.97 17.29
C ASP A 707 19.51 45.84 16.04
N GLU A 708 20.11 45.34 14.96
CA GLU A 708 20.20 46.03 13.67
C GLU A 708 18.82 46.34 13.08
N LEU A 709 17.91 45.35 13.09
CA LEU A 709 16.58 45.54 12.52
C LEU A 709 15.69 46.44 13.37
N ILE A 710 15.85 46.43 14.68
CA ILE A 710 15.14 47.41 15.57
C ILE A 710 15.67 48.83 15.34
N ALA A 711 16.99 49.01 15.21
CA ALA A 711 17.61 50.31 14.96
C ALA A 711 17.23 50.89 13.59
N ALA A 712 17.03 50.02 12.59
CA ALA A 712 16.59 50.41 11.24
C ALA A 712 15.16 50.97 11.21
N SER A 713 14.35 50.76 12.27
CA SER A 713 12.96 51.25 12.40
C SER A 713 12.06 50.89 11.21
N GLY A 714 12.37 49.73 10.57
CA GLY A 714 11.66 49.22 9.40
C GLY A 714 10.43 48.36 9.74
N PHE A 715 10.11 47.46 8.81
CA PHE A 715 8.98 46.55 8.91
C PHE A 715 9.06 45.60 10.13
N PHE A 716 10.28 45.15 10.47
CA PHE A 716 10.50 44.34 11.67
C PHE A 716 10.19 45.10 12.95
N ALA A 717 10.66 46.34 13.06
CA ALA A 717 10.39 47.17 14.24
C ALA A 717 8.89 47.44 14.41
N GLU A 718 8.14 47.62 13.33
CA GLU A 718 6.67 47.73 13.36
C GLU A 718 6.01 46.45 13.85
N LEU A 719 6.46 45.26 13.38
CA LEU A 719 5.95 43.97 13.85
C LEU A 719 6.20 43.76 15.34
N VAL A 720 7.39 44.11 15.83
CA VAL A 720 7.75 44.01 17.24
C VAL A 720 6.92 44.98 18.10
N ALA A 721 6.70 46.20 17.62
CA ALA A 721 5.87 47.20 18.33
C ALA A 721 4.41 46.71 18.49
N ARG A 722 3.82 46.14 17.46
CA ARG A 722 2.47 45.53 17.52
C ARG A 722 2.38 44.38 18.52
N GLN A 723 3.36 43.47 18.52
CA GLN A 723 3.39 42.34 19.48
C GLN A 723 3.57 42.79 20.93
N ARG A 724 4.29 43.88 21.18
CA ARG A 724 4.43 44.45 22.54
C ARG A 724 3.14 45.07 23.03
N LEU A 725 2.31 45.61 22.14
CA LEU A 725 0.99 46.15 22.48
C LEU A 725 0.00 45.03 22.84
N ASP A 726 0.09 43.86 22.17
CA ASP A 726 -0.74 42.70 22.46
C ASP A 726 -0.33 41.99 23.77
N ASP A 727 0.91 42.15 24.23
CA ASP A 727 1.43 41.58 25.48
C ASP A 727 1.14 42.48 26.73
N VAL A 728 0.58 43.69 26.59
CA VAL A 728 0.16 44.55 27.69
C VAL A 728 -1.25 44.14 28.13
N PRO A 729 -1.47 43.67 29.38
CA PRO A 729 -2.81 43.35 29.84
C PRO A 729 -3.71 44.60 29.80
N ASP A 730 -4.97 44.46 29.39
CA ASP A 730 -6.03 45.46 29.37
C ASP A 730 -6.35 46.16 30.72
N ALA A 731 -5.47 46.05 31.70
CA ALA A 731 -5.62 46.61 33.05
C ALA A 731 -5.07 48.04 33.20
N ALA A 732 -4.76 48.73 32.11
CA ALA A 732 -4.22 50.10 32.12
C ALA A 732 -4.91 51.05 31.11
N LEU A 733 -6.19 50.81 30.75
CA LEU A 733 -7.05 51.76 30.08
C LEU A 733 -8.27 52.07 30.92
#